data_22663910a8cf728fcbef203c7a6b5986
#
_entry.id   22663910a8cf728fcbef203c7a6b5986
#
_cell.length_a   1.000
_cell.length_b   1.000
_cell.length_c   1.000
_cell.angle_alpha   90.00
_cell.angle_beta   90.00
_cell.angle_gamma   90.00
#
_symmetry.space_group_name_H-M   'P 1'
#
loop_
_entity.id
_entity.type
_entity.pdbx_description
1 polymer ?
#
loop_
_entity_poly.entity_id
_entity_poly.type
_entity_poly.pdbx_seq_one_letter_code
_entity_poly.pdbx_strand_id
1 'polypeptide(L)'
;MALRLGDGVEQLPGIGPARAKSLEKLGLATVEDLLRYFPRDYEDRRRFSTVAAAPVDLPVCLELLVAEPPHLSRIRKGLELVKARLVDDTGSVTATFFNQSYMKDALRTGETYVVYGRVEGPPGRRQMTNPVCERADRARFTGRILPIYPLTRGISNNLLAGLTLRCVEECAGQVEETLPAGLRREHALAAAEFAYRNIHFPRDEEALELARRRLIFEELFCLACGMALLRTRRTCAEGVPFSTPPVEEFLALLPFSLTAAQRRAMEEVAVDTASGAPMNRLVQGDVGSGKTMVAAYGAWLAAKNGGQCALMAPTELLAEQHFRSLAPLLGRAGVRVGLLTGSVKGKARKELYAALAAGEVDLVVGTHALLSEGVVFSDLALAITDEQHRFGVAQRAALAAKAGRTPHVLVMSATPIPRTLALIIYGDLEVSVIDELPPGRTPVETYVVGEDKRQRMYRFVRKLVGQGRQAYLVCPAVEEGEESPGEPGGEGLKAAVPYAEHLKSEVFPDLRVGLVHGKMKARDKDAAMTAFAAGELDVLVSTTVIEVGVDVPNAALMVVENADRFGLSQLHQLRGRVGRGKHQSYCVLMTSTHSAESRERLRVLAKTADGFRIAEEDLKLRGPGDFFGQRQHGLPQLGIADLAADMRVLKEAQQAAQALLEADPGLSRPEHAPLLGRVRRLFAQHGDMFN
;
A
#
# COMPACT_ATOMS: atom_id res chain seq x y z
N MET A 1 -16.06 -39.41 -11.91
CA MET A 1 -16.56 -38.21 -12.64
C MET A 1 -15.36 -37.38 -13.00
N ALA A 2 -15.32 -36.78 -14.18
CA ALA A 2 -14.28 -35.82 -14.55
C ALA A 2 -14.50 -34.54 -13.72
N LEU A 3 -13.44 -34.01 -13.12
CA LEU A 3 -13.46 -32.82 -12.29
C LEU A 3 -13.77 -31.57 -13.14
N ARG A 4 -14.56 -30.65 -12.59
CA ARG A 4 -14.93 -29.36 -13.22
C ARG A 4 -14.48 -28.20 -12.37
N LEU A 5 -14.23 -27.04 -13.00
CA LEU A 5 -13.78 -25.82 -12.30
C LEU A 5 -14.72 -25.37 -11.17
N GLY A 6 -16.03 -25.52 -11.34
CA GLY A 6 -17.05 -25.16 -10.35
C GLY A 6 -17.27 -26.19 -9.24
N ASP A 7 -16.63 -27.35 -9.27
CA ASP A 7 -16.83 -28.37 -8.24
C ASP A 7 -16.23 -27.91 -6.90
N GLY A 8 -16.92 -28.23 -5.80
CA GLY A 8 -16.45 -27.91 -4.45
C GLY A 8 -15.21 -28.74 -4.08
N VAL A 9 -14.33 -28.14 -3.27
CA VAL A 9 -13.08 -28.81 -2.81
C VAL A 9 -13.34 -30.07 -1.97
N GLU A 10 -14.50 -30.22 -1.37
CA GLU A 10 -14.94 -31.43 -0.65
C GLU A 10 -15.08 -32.68 -1.53
N GLN A 11 -15.20 -32.49 -2.86
CA GLN A 11 -15.21 -33.60 -3.82
C GLN A 11 -13.84 -34.19 -4.10
N LEU A 12 -12.78 -33.48 -3.65
CA LEU A 12 -11.40 -33.94 -3.84
C LEU A 12 -11.07 -35.04 -2.83
N PRO A 13 -10.30 -36.08 -3.25
CA PRO A 13 -9.95 -37.18 -2.38
C PRO A 13 -9.12 -36.72 -1.19
N GLY A 14 -9.47 -37.24 -0.01
CA GLY A 14 -8.77 -36.91 1.24
C GLY A 14 -9.23 -35.62 1.92
N ILE A 15 -10.25 -34.95 1.38
CA ILE A 15 -10.85 -33.76 1.98
C ILE A 15 -12.13 -34.17 2.72
N GLY A 16 -12.03 -34.27 4.05
CA GLY A 16 -13.20 -34.36 4.93
C GLY A 16 -13.64 -32.99 5.43
N PRO A 17 -14.78 -32.89 6.17
CA PRO A 17 -15.37 -31.63 6.60
C PRO A 17 -14.41 -30.69 7.33
N ALA A 18 -13.52 -31.22 8.16
CA ALA A 18 -12.55 -30.42 8.91
C ALA A 18 -11.51 -29.76 8.01
N ARG A 19 -11.03 -30.48 6.98
CA ARG A 19 -10.07 -29.94 6.01
C ARG A 19 -10.76 -28.96 5.05
N ALA A 20 -11.97 -29.24 4.60
CA ALA A 20 -12.78 -28.31 3.80
C ALA A 20 -12.94 -26.95 4.52
N LYS A 21 -13.32 -26.97 5.80
CA LYS A 21 -13.41 -25.77 6.63
C LYS A 21 -12.08 -25.03 6.81
N SER A 22 -10.95 -25.76 6.78
CA SER A 22 -9.62 -25.13 6.84
C SER A 22 -9.21 -24.51 5.50
N LEU A 23 -9.61 -25.11 4.38
CA LEU A 23 -9.43 -24.55 3.04
C LEU A 23 -10.31 -23.31 2.83
N GLU A 24 -11.55 -23.34 3.32
CA GLU A 24 -12.45 -22.18 3.27
C GLU A 24 -11.86 -20.94 3.97
N LYS A 25 -11.11 -21.12 5.07
CA LYS A 25 -10.37 -20.01 5.72
C LYS A 25 -9.29 -19.38 4.85
N LEU A 26 -8.81 -20.10 3.84
CA LEU A 26 -7.89 -19.61 2.81
C LEU A 26 -8.63 -19.04 1.58
N GLY A 27 -9.97 -19.01 1.61
CA GLY A 27 -10.79 -18.62 0.47
C GLY A 27 -10.91 -19.70 -0.62
N LEU A 28 -10.60 -20.95 -0.30
CA LEU A 28 -10.59 -22.08 -1.25
C LEU A 28 -11.83 -22.91 -1.09
N ALA A 29 -12.89 -22.61 -1.85
CA ALA A 29 -14.16 -23.32 -1.84
C ALA A 29 -14.34 -24.23 -3.07
N THR A 30 -13.75 -23.85 -4.21
CA THR A 30 -13.91 -24.56 -5.50
C THR A 30 -12.55 -24.98 -6.09
N VAL A 31 -12.60 -25.83 -7.11
CA VAL A 31 -11.45 -26.21 -7.92
C VAL A 31 -10.83 -25.00 -8.64
N GLU A 32 -11.66 -24.05 -9.10
CA GLU A 32 -11.18 -22.81 -9.70
C GLU A 32 -10.38 -21.97 -8.69
N ASP A 33 -10.81 -21.90 -7.42
CA ASP A 33 -10.08 -21.20 -6.37
C ASP A 33 -8.69 -21.82 -6.13
N LEU A 34 -8.59 -23.16 -6.15
CA LEU A 34 -7.31 -23.86 -6.03
C LEU A 34 -6.36 -23.54 -7.18
N LEU A 35 -6.87 -23.50 -8.44
CA LEU A 35 -6.07 -23.11 -9.60
C LEU A 35 -5.64 -21.65 -9.58
N ARG A 36 -6.36 -20.79 -8.88
CA ARG A 36 -6.04 -19.36 -8.71
C ARG A 36 -5.28 -19.05 -7.43
N TYR A 37 -5.01 -20.06 -6.61
CA TYR A 37 -4.22 -19.93 -5.40
C TYR A 37 -2.74 -20.12 -5.71
N PHE A 38 -2.05 -19.05 -6.07
CA PHE A 38 -0.70 -19.11 -6.57
C PHE A 38 0.34 -19.39 -5.48
N PRO A 39 1.42 -20.13 -5.79
CA PRO A 39 2.54 -20.34 -4.89
C PRO A 39 3.24 -19.03 -4.53
N ARG A 40 3.69 -18.93 -3.29
CA ARG A 40 4.52 -17.81 -2.84
C ARG A 40 6.00 -17.99 -3.18
N ASP A 41 6.45 -19.23 -3.34
CA ASP A 41 7.85 -19.60 -3.58
C ASP A 41 7.93 -20.98 -4.21
N TYR A 42 9.12 -21.38 -4.62
CA TYR A 42 9.37 -22.69 -5.25
C TYR A 42 10.61 -23.33 -4.68
N GLU A 43 10.57 -24.67 -4.55
CA GLU A 43 11.68 -25.49 -4.14
C GLU A 43 12.13 -26.37 -5.30
N ASP A 44 13.35 -26.11 -5.81
CA ASP A 44 13.90 -26.92 -6.90
C ASP A 44 14.44 -28.26 -6.39
N ARG A 45 13.73 -29.35 -6.68
CA ARG A 45 14.10 -30.72 -6.33
C ARG A 45 14.56 -31.53 -7.55
N ARG A 46 14.99 -30.89 -8.64
CA ARG A 46 15.45 -31.56 -9.87
C ARG A 46 16.91 -32.01 -9.80
N ARG A 47 17.67 -31.54 -8.84
CA ARG A 47 19.10 -31.88 -8.72
C ARG A 47 19.27 -33.28 -8.16
N PHE A 48 19.47 -34.25 -9.07
CA PHE A 48 19.89 -35.60 -8.69
C PHE A 48 21.40 -35.65 -8.48
N SER A 49 21.82 -36.38 -7.48
CA SER A 49 23.22 -36.67 -7.20
C SER A 49 23.38 -38.14 -6.79
N THR A 50 24.61 -38.60 -6.69
CA THR A 50 24.94 -39.89 -6.07
C THR A 50 25.41 -39.64 -4.62
N VAL A 51 25.43 -40.69 -3.78
CA VAL A 51 25.87 -40.57 -2.40
C VAL A 51 27.30 -40.03 -2.29
N ALA A 52 28.20 -40.45 -3.18
CA ALA A 52 29.58 -39.96 -3.16
C ALA A 52 29.69 -38.49 -3.58
N ALA A 53 28.93 -38.05 -4.60
CA ALA A 53 29.00 -36.71 -5.17
C ALA A 53 28.08 -35.71 -4.46
N ALA A 54 27.21 -36.13 -3.55
CA ALA A 54 26.25 -35.26 -2.87
C ALA A 54 26.97 -34.14 -2.07
N PRO A 55 26.65 -32.87 -2.32
CA PRO A 55 27.20 -31.77 -1.58
C PRO A 55 26.76 -31.84 -0.10
N VAL A 56 27.64 -31.44 0.82
CA VAL A 56 27.33 -31.40 2.26
C VAL A 56 26.49 -30.18 2.56
N ASP A 57 25.51 -30.35 3.44
CA ASP A 57 24.58 -29.30 3.92
C ASP A 57 23.70 -28.61 2.87
N LEU A 58 23.71 -29.11 1.63
CA LEU A 58 22.77 -28.67 0.59
C LEU A 58 21.71 -29.74 0.33
N PRO A 59 20.46 -29.35 0.06
CA PRO A 59 19.40 -30.29 -0.28
C PRO A 59 19.61 -30.85 -1.70
N VAL A 60 19.48 -32.16 -1.84
CA VAL A 60 19.58 -32.86 -3.12
C VAL A 60 18.59 -34.03 -3.17
N CYS A 61 18.25 -34.47 -4.39
CA CYS A 61 17.58 -35.73 -4.62
C CYS A 61 18.63 -36.84 -4.80
N LEU A 62 18.42 -37.97 -4.13
CA LEU A 62 19.19 -39.18 -4.28
C LEU A 62 18.22 -40.32 -4.67
N GLU A 63 18.55 -41.12 -5.64
CA GLU A 63 17.82 -42.35 -5.96
C GLU A 63 18.51 -43.51 -5.22
N LEU A 64 17.84 -44.08 -4.21
CA LEU A 64 18.45 -44.98 -3.26
C LEU A 64 17.61 -46.25 -3.06
N LEU A 65 18.28 -47.37 -2.95
CA LEU A 65 17.71 -48.69 -2.58
C LEU A 65 17.67 -48.81 -1.06
N VAL A 66 16.57 -49.30 -0.49
CA VAL A 66 16.50 -49.68 0.92
C VAL A 66 17.26 -50.99 1.13
N ALA A 67 18.46 -50.91 1.71
CA ALA A 67 19.35 -52.06 1.82
C ALA A 67 18.95 -53.05 2.95
N GLU A 68 18.39 -52.50 4.05
CA GLU A 68 18.06 -53.25 5.28
C GLU A 68 16.69 -52.85 5.80
N PRO A 69 15.96 -53.70 6.53
CA PRO A 69 14.70 -53.31 7.15
C PRO A 69 14.86 -52.08 8.07
N PRO A 70 14.01 -51.05 7.96
CA PRO A 70 14.09 -49.87 8.82
C PRO A 70 13.90 -50.21 10.30
N HIS A 71 14.77 -49.69 11.14
CA HIS A 71 14.78 -49.98 12.60
C HIS A 71 14.10 -48.87 13.39
N LEU A 72 13.08 -49.22 14.19
CA LEU A 72 12.39 -48.31 15.09
C LEU A 72 13.03 -48.40 16.49
N SER A 73 13.49 -47.28 17.01
CA SER A 73 14.02 -47.11 18.36
C SER A 73 13.18 -46.13 19.16
N ARG A 74 12.73 -46.50 20.34
CA ARG A 74 12.07 -45.60 21.30
C ARG A 74 13.09 -45.09 22.29
N ILE A 75 13.46 -43.83 22.21
CA ILE A 75 14.52 -43.23 23.04
C ILE A 75 13.97 -42.78 24.39
N ARG A 76 12.80 -42.15 24.40
CA ARG A 76 12.06 -41.73 25.60
C ARG A 76 10.58 -41.50 25.25
N LYS A 77 9.74 -41.28 26.29
CA LYS A 77 8.31 -40.96 26.08
C LYS A 77 8.18 -39.73 25.18
N GLY A 78 7.55 -39.89 24.02
CA GLY A 78 7.34 -38.83 23.03
C GLY A 78 8.50 -38.62 22.02
N LEU A 79 9.55 -39.48 22.06
CA LEU A 79 10.64 -39.46 21.06
C LEU A 79 10.89 -40.85 20.49
N GLU A 80 10.42 -41.08 19.28
CA GLU A 80 10.66 -42.28 18.48
C GLU A 80 11.55 -41.94 17.28
N LEU A 81 12.48 -42.82 16.93
CA LEU A 81 13.37 -42.70 15.80
C LEU A 81 13.22 -43.92 14.90
N VAL A 82 13.01 -43.68 13.60
CA VAL A 82 13.17 -44.71 12.58
C VAL A 82 14.47 -44.44 11.85
N LYS A 83 15.36 -45.43 11.76
CA LYS A 83 16.59 -45.37 10.99
C LYS A 83 16.49 -46.34 9.82
N ALA A 84 16.79 -45.87 8.63
CA ALA A 84 16.85 -46.64 7.42
C ALA A 84 18.22 -46.48 6.76
N ARG A 85 18.83 -47.59 6.36
CA ARG A 85 20.06 -47.58 5.54
C ARG A 85 19.69 -47.67 4.07
N LEU A 86 20.05 -46.62 3.38
CA LEU A 86 19.75 -46.42 1.96
C LEU A 86 21.06 -46.40 1.17
N VAL A 87 21.11 -47.05 0.02
CA VAL A 87 22.35 -47.22 -0.76
C VAL A 87 22.14 -46.94 -2.24
N ASP A 88 23.20 -46.47 -2.89
CA ASP A 88 23.40 -46.50 -4.33
C ASP A 88 24.72 -47.21 -4.65
N ASP A 89 25.09 -47.24 -5.93
CA ASP A 89 26.35 -47.88 -6.40
C ASP A 89 27.61 -47.15 -5.87
N THR A 90 27.49 -45.96 -5.30
CA THR A 90 28.60 -45.11 -4.86
C THR A 90 28.78 -45.05 -3.36
N GLY A 91 27.76 -45.43 -2.58
CA GLY A 91 27.85 -45.39 -1.11
C GLY A 91 26.54 -45.65 -0.39
N SER A 92 26.53 -45.29 0.90
CA SER A 92 25.36 -45.44 1.75
C SER A 92 25.03 -44.18 2.57
N VAL A 93 23.74 -43.94 2.82
CA VAL A 93 23.20 -42.85 3.63
C VAL A 93 22.32 -43.46 4.71
N THR A 94 22.43 -42.97 5.94
CA THR A 94 21.51 -43.28 7.02
C THR A 94 20.42 -42.21 7.12
N ALA A 95 19.19 -42.53 6.71
CA ALA A 95 18.04 -41.68 6.92
C ALA A 95 17.47 -41.84 8.32
N THR A 96 17.31 -40.74 9.07
CA THR A 96 16.76 -40.72 10.43
C THR A 96 15.48 -39.93 10.47
N PHE A 97 14.38 -40.57 10.88
CA PHE A 97 13.05 -39.95 10.95
C PHE A 97 12.65 -39.78 12.43
N PHE A 98 12.39 -38.58 12.87
CA PHE A 98 11.96 -38.24 14.21
C PHE A 98 10.44 -38.24 14.31
N ASN A 99 9.87 -39.01 15.25
CA ASN A 99 8.44 -39.13 15.51
C ASN A 99 7.58 -39.49 14.26
N GLN A 100 8.18 -40.27 13.38
CA GLN A 100 7.54 -40.77 12.14
C GLN A 100 7.60 -42.30 12.10
N SER A 101 7.00 -42.95 13.10
CA SER A 101 7.04 -44.43 13.24
C SER A 101 6.47 -45.15 12.01
N TYR A 102 5.54 -44.53 11.27
CA TYR A 102 4.98 -45.07 10.06
C TYR A 102 6.02 -45.29 8.94
N MET A 103 7.16 -44.58 8.98
CA MET A 103 8.23 -44.75 8.00
C MET A 103 8.86 -46.14 8.03
N LYS A 104 8.72 -46.85 9.14
CA LYS A 104 9.15 -48.26 9.27
C LYS A 104 8.44 -49.15 8.25
N ASP A 105 7.14 -48.94 8.07
CA ASP A 105 6.31 -49.73 7.17
C ASP A 105 6.24 -49.17 5.74
N ALA A 106 6.48 -47.85 5.59
CA ALA A 106 6.47 -47.14 4.32
C ALA A 106 7.72 -47.47 3.47
N LEU A 107 8.88 -47.64 4.10
CA LEU A 107 10.13 -48.01 3.40
C LEU A 107 10.30 -49.52 3.35
N ARG A 108 10.22 -50.11 2.20
CA ARG A 108 10.31 -51.57 1.97
C ARG A 108 11.69 -51.94 1.47
N THR A 109 12.29 -52.93 2.14
CA THR A 109 13.60 -53.49 1.73
C THR A 109 13.56 -54.00 0.30
N GLY A 110 14.59 -53.65 -0.46
CA GLY A 110 14.70 -54.04 -1.90
C GLY A 110 13.94 -53.13 -2.86
N GLU A 111 13.23 -52.13 -2.36
CA GLU A 111 12.58 -51.11 -3.22
C GLU A 111 13.42 -49.83 -3.32
N THR A 112 13.35 -49.16 -4.48
CA THR A 112 14.06 -47.91 -4.75
C THR A 112 13.17 -46.71 -4.47
N TYR A 113 13.74 -45.72 -3.78
CA TYR A 113 13.10 -44.48 -3.42
C TYR A 113 13.89 -43.27 -3.91
N VAL A 114 13.19 -42.24 -4.36
CA VAL A 114 13.77 -40.89 -4.48
C VAL A 114 13.69 -40.21 -3.14
N VAL A 115 14.85 -39.86 -2.63
CA VAL A 115 15.02 -39.29 -1.29
C VAL A 115 15.52 -37.85 -1.43
N TYR A 116 14.77 -36.88 -0.90
CA TYR A 116 15.15 -35.48 -0.93
C TYR A 116 15.41 -34.95 0.47
N GLY A 117 16.56 -34.30 0.64
CA GLY A 117 16.95 -33.69 1.92
C GLY A 117 18.40 -33.23 1.92
N ARG A 118 18.84 -32.68 3.04
CA ARG A 118 20.25 -32.30 3.23
C ARG A 118 21.08 -33.52 3.61
N VAL A 119 22.21 -33.67 2.92
CA VAL A 119 23.18 -34.71 3.23
C VAL A 119 24.22 -34.13 4.18
N GLU A 120 24.33 -34.72 5.36
CA GLU A 120 25.26 -34.33 6.41
C GLU A 120 26.36 -35.42 6.58
N GLY A 121 27.50 -35.02 7.16
CA GLY A 121 28.58 -35.92 7.51
C GLY A 121 29.61 -36.21 6.39
N PRO A 122 30.76 -36.76 6.73
CA PRO A 122 31.85 -37.09 5.80
C PRO A 122 31.51 -38.28 4.91
N PRO A 123 32.23 -38.47 3.81
CA PRO A 123 32.11 -39.69 2.98
C PRO A 123 32.23 -40.95 3.87
N GLY A 124 31.36 -41.93 3.61
CA GLY A 124 31.28 -43.20 4.39
C GLY A 124 30.46 -43.11 5.70
N ARG A 125 30.04 -41.90 6.11
CA ARG A 125 29.11 -41.67 7.27
C ARG A 125 28.06 -40.63 6.94
N ARG A 126 27.53 -40.67 5.71
CA ARG A 126 26.48 -39.78 5.26
C ARG A 126 25.18 -40.00 6.01
N GLN A 127 24.53 -38.93 6.40
CA GLN A 127 23.25 -38.93 7.12
C GLN A 127 22.28 -37.95 6.51
N MET A 128 20.98 -38.23 6.64
CA MET A 128 19.89 -37.29 6.32
C MET A 128 18.89 -37.30 7.45
N THR A 129 18.43 -36.12 7.85
CA THR A 129 17.46 -35.94 8.92
C THR A 129 16.10 -35.58 8.35
N ASN A 130 15.08 -36.41 8.67
CA ASN A 130 13.70 -36.26 8.17
C ASN A 130 13.61 -36.02 6.64
N PRO A 131 14.32 -36.81 5.79
CA PRO A 131 14.21 -36.62 4.35
C PRO A 131 12.81 -36.94 3.84
N VAL A 132 12.42 -36.32 2.72
CA VAL A 132 11.21 -36.70 1.98
C VAL A 132 11.55 -37.93 1.14
N CYS A 133 10.79 -39.02 1.30
CA CYS A 133 10.99 -40.26 0.55
C CYS A 133 9.74 -40.59 -0.28
N GLU A 134 9.91 -40.81 -1.56
CA GLU A 134 8.85 -41.29 -2.47
C GLU A 134 9.38 -42.50 -3.24
N ARG A 135 8.53 -43.48 -3.49
CA ARG A 135 8.91 -44.60 -4.37
C ARG A 135 9.27 -44.07 -5.76
N ALA A 136 10.36 -44.55 -6.34
CA ALA A 136 10.87 -44.07 -7.62
C ALA A 136 9.84 -44.23 -8.76
N ASP A 137 9.03 -45.30 -8.73
CA ASP A 137 7.96 -45.56 -9.70
C ASP A 137 6.72 -44.67 -9.56
N ARG A 138 6.58 -43.90 -8.44
CA ARG A 138 5.42 -43.09 -8.10
C ARG A 138 5.79 -41.73 -7.56
N ALA A 139 7.00 -41.26 -7.83
CA ALA A 139 7.45 -39.93 -7.37
C ALA A 139 6.58 -38.82 -7.94
N ARG A 140 5.97 -38.01 -7.06
CA ARG A 140 5.09 -36.88 -7.42
C ARG A 140 5.69 -35.52 -7.08
N PHE A 141 6.47 -35.44 -6.00
CA PHE A 141 7.00 -34.19 -5.42
C PHE A 141 8.53 -34.13 -5.41
N THR A 142 9.19 -35.23 -5.74
CA THR A 142 10.65 -35.30 -5.94
C THR A 142 10.98 -35.28 -7.43
N GLY A 143 12.17 -34.80 -7.79
CA GLY A 143 12.61 -34.70 -9.18
C GLY A 143 11.96 -33.59 -10.01
N ARG A 144 11.29 -32.62 -9.37
CA ARG A 144 10.66 -31.49 -10.03
C ARG A 144 10.75 -30.20 -9.20
N ILE A 145 10.36 -29.07 -9.78
CA ILE A 145 10.16 -27.82 -9.03
C ILE A 145 8.84 -27.95 -8.29
N LEU A 146 8.89 -27.85 -6.95
CA LEU A 146 7.71 -27.98 -6.09
C LEU A 146 7.21 -26.60 -5.66
N PRO A 147 5.89 -26.31 -5.80
CA PRO A 147 5.32 -25.07 -5.31
C PRO A 147 5.24 -25.02 -3.77
N ILE A 148 5.50 -23.86 -3.20
CA ILE A 148 5.32 -23.56 -1.78
C ILE A 148 4.17 -22.57 -1.64
N TYR A 149 3.06 -23.02 -1.03
CA TYR A 149 1.85 -22.22 -0.86
C TYR A 149 1.83 -21.51 0.50
N PRO A 150 1.12 -20.38 0.63
CA PRO A 150 0.70 -19.88 1.93
C PRO A 150 -0.18 -20.92 2.64
N LEU A 151 0.06 -21.14 3.94
CA LEU A 151 -0.57 -22.24 4.69
C LEU A 151 -1.39 -21.72 5.85
N THR A 152 -2.36 -22.54 6.31
CA THR A 152 -3.10 -22.33 7.54
C THR A 152 -2.99 -23.59 8.44
N ARG A 153 -3.37 -23.43 9.71
CA ARG A 153 -3.34 -24.55 10.67
C ARG A 153 -4.18 -25.75 10.19
N GLY A 154 -3.57 -26.92 10.10
CA GLY A 154 -4.21 -28.17 9.68
C GLY A 154 -4.09 -28.51 8.21
N ILE A 155 -3.48 -27.64 7.39
CA ILE A 155 -3.15 -27.90 5.98
C ILE A 155 -1.64 -27.92 5.80
N SER A 156 -1.10 -29.01 5.24
CA SER A 156 0.32 -29.11 4.89
C SER A 156 0.55 -28.73 3.41
N ASN A 157 1.78 -28.29 3.09
CA ASN A 157 2.13 -27.97 1.69
C ASN A 157 1.97 -29.18 0.77
N ASN A 158 2.36 -30.37 1.22
CA ASN A 158 2.23 -31.58 0.42
C ASN A 158 0.77 -31.95 0.10
N LEU A 159 -0.15 -31.73 1.08
CA LEU A 159 -1.57 -31.92 0.84
C LEU A 159 -2.07 -30.94 -0.21
N LEU A 160 -1.77 -29.63 -0.04
CA LEU A 160 -2.23 -28.60 -0.95
C LEU A 160 -1.63 -28.78 -2.35
N ALA A 161 -0.34 -29.03 -2.45
CA ALA A 161 0.34 -29.33 -3.71
C ALA A 161 -0.26 -30.57 -4.41
N GLY A 162 -0.61 -31.62 -3.65
CA GLY A 162 -1.25 -32.82 -4.21
C GLY A 162 -2.65 -32.57 -4.76
N LEU A 163 -3.45 -31.75 -4.08
CA LEU A 163 -4.77 -31.34 -4.55
C LEU A 163 -4.65 -30.47 -5.80
N THR A 164 -3.77 -29.48 -5.76
CA THR A 164 -3.56 -28.57 -6.90
C THR A 164 -2.99 -29.31 -8.12
N LEU A 165 -2.07 -30.27 -7.93
CA LEU A 165 -1.55 -31.08 -9.03
C LEU A 165 -2.67 -31.78 -9.79
N ARG A 166 -3.59 -32.41 -9.04
CA ARG A 166 -4.75 -33.07 -9.64
C ARG A 166 -5.66 -32.07 -10.37
N CYS A 167 -5.95 -30.92 -9.75
CA CYS A 167 -6.76 -29.88 -10.40
C CYS A 167 -6.07 -29.38 -11.69
N VAL A 168 -4.77 -29.19 -11.69
CA VAL A 168 -3.99 -28.78 -12.88
C VAL A 168 -4.05 -29.86 -13.99
N GLU A 169 -3.87 -31.13 -13.63
CA GLU A 169 -3.90 -32.24 -14.59
C GLU A 169 -5.26 -32.40 -15.25
N GLU A 170 -6.36 -32.33 -14.48
CA GLU A 170 -7.72 -32.57 -14.95
C GLU A 170 -8.42 -31.31 -15.50
N CYS A 171 -8.09 -30.10 -14.97
CA CYS A 171 -8.90 -28.90 -15.21
C CYS A 171 -8.14 -27.72 -15.84
N ALA A 172 -6.82 -27.74 -15.97
CA ALA A 172 -6.10 -26.58 -16.57
C ALA A 172 -6.55 -26.29 -18.02
N GLY A 173 -6.91 -27.30 -18.79
CA GLY A 173 -7.46 -27.16 -20.14
C GLY A 173 -8.91 -26.65 -20.19
N GLN A 174 -9.62 -26.58 -19.06
CA GLN A 174 -10.97 -26.03 -18.95
C GLN A 174 -10.96 -24.53 -18.65
N VAL A 175 -9.77 -23.96 -18.31
CA VAL A 175 -9.66 -22.52 -18.02
C VAL A 175 -9.86 -21.74 -19.31
N GLU A 176 -10.88 -20.85 -19.27
CA GLU A 176 -11.21 -20.00 -20.40
C GLU A 176 -10.08 -19.01 -20.71
N GLU A 177 -9.74 -18.85 -22.01
CA GLU A 177 -8.76 -17.84 -22.43
C GLU A 177 -9.37 -16.44 -22.33
N THR A 178 -8.86 -15.66 -21.39
CA THR A 178 -9.36 -14.32 -21.08
C THR A 178 -8.85 -13.26 -22.05
N LEU A 179 -7.59 -13.41 -22.53
CA LEU A 179 -6.95 -12.39 -23.37
C LEU A 179 -7.18 -12.67 -24.85
N PRO A 180 -7.62 -11.65 -25.62
CA PRO A 180 -7.77 -11.77 -27.07
C PRO A 180 -6.49 -12.27 -27.77
N ALA A 181 -6.63 -13.09 -28.79
CA ALA A 181 -5.49 -13.71 -29.50
C ALA A 181 -4.52 -12.68 -30.13
N GLY A 182 -5.04 -11.54 -30.59
CA GLY A 182 -4.24 -10.41 -31.10
C GLY A 182 -3.32 -9.85 -30.01
N LEU A 183 -3.89 -9.54 -28.85
CA LEU A 183 -3.17 -9.01 -27.69
C LEU A 183 -2.08 -9.96 -27.18
N ARG A 184 -2.39 -11.27 -27.12
CA ARG A 184 -1.39 -12.27 -26.70
C ARG A 184 -0.20 -12.33 -27.64
N ARG A 185 -0.42 -12.24 -28.96
CA ARG A 185 0.67 -12.21 -29.95
C ARG A 185 1.52 -10.95 -29.85
N GLU A 186 0.89 -9.79 -29.72
CA GLU A 186 1.56 -8.48 -29.61
C GLU A 186 2.50 -8.43 -28.41
N HIS A 187 2.04 -8.93 -27.26
CA HIS A 187 2.81 -8.89 -26.01
C HIS A 187 3.59 -10.20 -25.70
N ALA A 188 3.65 -11.12 -26.66
CA ALA A 188 4.33 -12.43 -26.51
C ALA A 188 3.90 -13.19 -25.23
N LEU A 189 2.59 -13.28 -24.99
CA LEU A 189 2.01 -13.92 -23.80
C LEU A 189 1.61 -15.37 -24.08
N ALA A 190 1.92 -16.26 -23.16
CA ALA A 190 1.55 -17.66 -23.21
C ALA A 190 0.02 -17.85 -23.13
N ALA A 191 -0.49 -19.02 -23.57
CA ALA A 191 -1.88 -19.41 -23.41
C ALA A 191 -2.24 -19.65 -21.93
N ALA A 192 -3.52 -19.50 -21.57
CA ALA A 192 -4.00 -19.69 -20.21
C ALA A 192 -3.65 -21.08 -19.66
N GLU A 193 -3.92 -22.16 -20.40
CA GLU A 193 -3.59 -23.51 -19.97
C GLU A 193 -2.10 -23.68 -19.65
N PHE A 194 -1.21 -23.17 -20.53
CA PHE A 194 0.23 -23.22 -20.28
C PHE A 194 0.60 -22.48 -19.00
N ALA A 195 0.02 -21.30 -18.79
CA ALA A 195 0.31 -20.47 -17.63
C ALA A 195 -0.13 -21.16 -16.33
N TYR A 196 -1.35 -21.70 -16.27
CA TYR A 196 -1.85 -22.40 -15.07
C TYR A 196 -1.11 -23.71 -14.79
N ARG A 197 -0.65 -24.44 -15.80
CA ARG A 197 0.21 -25.62 -15.60
C ARG A 197 1.56 -25.24 -15.02
N ASN A 198 2.23 -24.25 -15.58
CA ASN A 198 3.60 -23.91 -15.25
C ASN A 198 3.74 -22.93 -14.07
N ILE A 199 2.68 -22.24 -13.64
CA ILE A 199 2.72 -21.48 -12.38
C ILE A 199 2.68 -22.40 -11.16
N HIS A 200 2.03 -23.56 -11.25
CA HIS A 200 1.97 -24.51 -10.16
C HIS A 200 3.09 -25.55 -10.23
N PHE A 201 3.30 -26.15 -11.40
CA PHE A 201 4.29 -27.20 -11.59
C PHE A 201 5.13 -26.91 -12.84
N PRO A 202 6.04 -25.93 -12.74
CA PRO A 202 6.87 -25.56 -13.87
C PRO A 202 7.81 -26.68 -14.27
N ARG A 203 7.98 -26.89 -15.58
CA ARG A 203 8.96 -27.85 -16.10
C ARG A 203 10.39 -27.35 -15.91
N ASP A 204 10.59 -26.02 -16.01
CA ASP A 204 11.86 -25.31 -15.88
C ASP A 204 11.62 -23.85 -15.47
N GLU A 205 12.69 -23.11 -15.22
CA GLU A 205 12.61 -21.70 -14.80
C GLU A 205 12.04 -20.79 -15.89
N GLU A 206 12.36 -21.06 -17.17
CA GLU A 206 11.85 -20.29 -18.30
C GLU A 206 10.32 -20.41 -18.42
N ALA A 207 9.80 -21.63 -18.29
CA ALA A 207 8.35 -21.87 -18.29
C ALA A 207 7.65 -21.19 -17.11
N LEU A 208 8.30 -21.14 -15.95
CA LEU A 208 7.78 -20.40 -14.78
C LEU A 208 7.73 -18.89 -15.05
N GLU A 209 8.78 -18.31 -15.60
CA GLU A 209 8.81 -16.88 -15.92
C GLU A 209 7.75 -16.51 -16.96
N LEU A 210 7.59 -17.29 -18.01
CA LEU A 210 6.54 -17.09 -19.02
C LEU A 210 5.13 -17.19 -18.42
N ALA A 211 4.92 -18.16 -17.52
CA ALA A 211 3.65 -18.32 -16.82
C ALA A 211 3.36 -17.13 -15.90
N ARG A 212 4.33 -16.70 -15.08
CA ARG A 212 4.23 -15.53 -14.22
C ARG A 212 3.92 -14.27 -15.01
N ARG A 213 4.70 -13.97 -16.04
CA ARG A 213 4.47 -12.80 -16.90
C ARG A 213 3.07 -12.79 -17.48
N ARG A 214 2.57 -13.93 -17.96
CA ARG A 214 1.22 -14.06 -18.53
C ARG A 214 0.14 -13.75 -17.48
N LEU A 215 0.24 -14.32 -16.29
CA LEU A 215 -0.77 -14.15 -15.25
C LEU A 215 -0.74 -12.74 -14.62
N ILE A 216 0.45 -12.20 -14.40
CA ILE A 216 0.63 -10.80 -13.93
C ILE A 216 0.05 -9.83 -14.95
N PHE A 217 0.36 -9.99 -16.24
CA PHE A 217 -0.20 -9.13 -17.28
C PHE A 217 -1.73 -9.22 -17.32
N GLU A 218 -2.31 -10.43 -17.28
CA GLU A 218 -3.77 -10.60 -17.27
C GLU A 218 -4.43 -9.89 -16.11
N GLU A 219 -3.89 -10.06 -14.91
CA GLU A 219 -4.47 -9.48 -13.71
C GLU A 219 -4.43 -7.94 -13.76
N LEU A 220 -3.29 -7.37 -14.15
CA LEU A 220 -3.12 -5.92 -14.30
C LEU A 220 -3.92 -5.35 -15.48
N PHE A 221 -4.06 -6.10 -16.57
CA PHE A 221 -4.87 -5.72 -17.71
C PHE A 221 -6.37 -5.70 -17.38
N CYS A 222 -6.87 -6.73 -16.68
CA CYS A 222 -8.24 -6.77 -16.18
C CYS A 222 -8.52 -5.61 -15.19
N LEU A 223 -7.56 -5.30 -14.34
CA LEU A 223 -7.64 -4.15 -13.43
C LEU A 223 -7.73 -2.85 -14.22
N ALA A 224 -6.86 -2.62 -15.19
CA ALA A 224 -6.85 -1.44 -16.02
C ALA A 224 -8.15 -1.28 -16.84
N CYS A 225 -8.65 -2.36 -17.45
CA CYS A 225 -9.92 -2.36 -18.16
C CYS A 225 -11.09 -2.02 -17.24
N GLY A 226 -11.17 -2.61 -16.04
CA GLY A 226 -12.23 -2.34 -15.08
C GLY A 226 -12.24 -0.89 -14.62
N MET A 227 -11.06 -0.34 -14.31
CA MET A 227 -10.94 1.07 -13.93
C MET A 227 -11.35 2.02 -15.07
N ALA A 228 -10.95 1.72 -16.29
CA ALA A 228 -11.34 2.52 -17.45
C ALA A 228 -12.84 2.45 -17.75
N LEU A 229 -13.46 1.27 -17.62
CA LEU A 229 -14.92 1.12 -17.76
C LEU A 229 -15.71 1.90 -16.70
N LEU A 230 -15.25 1.91 -15.45
CA LEU A 230 -15.84 2.72 -14.38
C LEU A 230 -15.73 4.22 -14.70
N ARG A 231 -14.61 4.65 -15.26
CA ARG A 231 -14.37 6.02 -15.70
C ARG A 231 -15.32 6.43 -16.82
N THR A 232 -15.47 5.60 -17.87
CA THR A 232 -16.37 5.86 -19.00
C THR A 232 -17.83 6.00 -18.54
N ARG A 233 -18.30 5.18 -17.60
CA ARG A 233 -19.66 5.30 -17.03
C ARG A 233 -19.89 6.64 -16.33
N ARG A 234 -18.88 7.18 -15.64
CA ARG A 234 -18.99 8.49 -14.98
C ARG A 234 -18.97 9.65 -15.96
N THR A 235 -18.16 9.57 -17.01
CA THR A 235 -18.15 10.61 -18.06
C THR A 235 -19.46 10.67 -18.85
N CYS A 236 -20.26 9.61 -18.83
CA CYS A 236 -21.62 9.59 -19.37
C CYS A 236 -22.67 10.18 -18.40
N ALA A 237 -22.31 10.48 -17.13
CA ALA A 237 -23.22 11.18 -16.22
C ALA A 237 -23.31 12.65 -16.61
N GLU A 238 -24.52 13.22 -16.61
CA GLU A 238 -24.73 14.64 -16.87
C GLU A 238 -24.20 15.48 -15.68
N GLY A 239 -23.17 16.27 -15.93
CA GLY A 239 -22.68 17.31 -15.04
C GLY A 239 -23.19 18.68 -15.47
N VAL A 240 -23.02 19.67 -14.63
CA VAL A 240 -23.33 21.06 -14.99
C VAL A 240 -22.04 21.73 -15.42
N PRO A 241 -21.92 22.09 -16.73
CA PRO A 241 -20.70 22.74 -17.19
C PRO A 241 -20.56 24.14 -16.57
N PHE A 242 -19.36 24.44 -16.06
CA PHE A 242 -19.03 25.78 -15.61
C PHE A 242 -18.60 26.67 -16.79
N SER A 243 -19.03 27.90 -16.76
CA SER A 243 -18.38 28.97 -17.54
C SER A 243 -17.01 29.21 -16.92
N THR A 244 -15.96 29.08 -17.69
CA THR A 244 -14.58 29.21 -17.23
C THR A 244 -13.97 30.49 -17.76
N PRO A 245 -13.99 31.61 -17.00
CA PRO A 245 -13.29 32.84 -17.36
C PRO A 245 -11.77 32.58 -17.41
N PRO A 246 -11.01 33.43 -18.12
CA PRO A 246 -9.55 33.28 -18.18
C PRO A 246 -8.93 33.16 -16.80
N VAL A 247 -7.97 32.26 -16.64
CA VAL A 247 -7.26 32.01 -15.35
C VAL A 247 -6.62 33.28 -14.82
N GLU A 248 -6.26 34.21 -15.73
CA GLU A 248 -5.68 35.51 -15.41
C GLU A 248 -6.56 36.37 -14.48
N GLU A 249 -7.88 36.24 -14.55
CA GLU A 249 -8.79 36.96 -13.64
C GLU A 249 -8.59 36.49 -12.18
N PHE A 250 -8.38 35.20 -11.97
CA PHE A 250 -8.07 34.66 -10.65
C PHE A 250 -6.64 35.03 -10.23
N LEU A 251 -5.67 34.95 -11.16
CA LEU A 251 -4.27 35.29 -10.87
C LEU A 251 -4.12 36.75 -10.39
N ALA A 252 -4.94 37.67 -10.90
CA ALA A 252 -4.93 39.06 -10.49
C ALA A 252 -5.34 39.28 -9.01
N LEU A 253 -5.99 38.30 -8.38
CA LEU A 253 -6.35 38.34 -6.95
C LEU A 253 -5.18 37.97 -6.03
N LEU A 254 -4.18 37.27 -6.59
CA LEU A 254 -3.08 36.69 -5.81
C LEU A 254 -1.99 37.74 -5.52
N PRO A 255 -1.46 37.83 -4.28
CA PRO A 255 -0.34 38.71 -3.95
C PRO A 255 1.03 38.13 -4.36
N PHE A 256 1.08 37.00 -5.08
CA PHE A 256 2.28 36.30 -5.49
C PHE A 256 2.04 35.61 -6.85
N SER A 257 3.12 35.22 -7.54
CA SER A 257 3.07 34.45 -8.79
C SER A 257 2.99 32.94 -8.49
N LEU A 258 2.21 32.23 -9.30
CA LEU A 258 2.13 30.78 -9.26
C LEU A 258 3.26 30.12 -10.05
N THR A 259 3.58 28.86 -9.72
CA THR A 259 4.45 28.01 -10.55
C THR A 259 3.72 27.56 -11.82
N ALA A 260 4.50 27.12 -12.83
CA ALA A 260 3.92 26.58 -14.06
C ALA A 260 3.06 25.33 -13.78
N ALA A 261 3.48 24.47 -12.85
CA ALA A 261 2.73 23.29 -12.44
C ALA A 261 1.39 23.62 -11.77
N GLN A 262 1.33 24.66 -10.93
CA GLN A 262 0.08 25.12 -10.31
C GLN A 262 -0.87 25.68 -11.37
N ARG A 263 -0.36 26.49 -12.32
CA ARG A 263 -1.15 27.05 -13.42
C ARG A 263 -1.72 25.94 -14.29
N ARG A 264 -0.90 24.98 -14.70
CA ARG A 264 -1.35 23.80 -15.46
C ARG A 264 -2.48 23.04 -14.74
N ALA A 265 -2.34 22.80 -13.44
CA ALA A 265 -3.38 22.12 -12.65
C ALA A 265 -4.71 22.92 -12.60
N MET A 266 -4.65 24.25 -12.58
CA MET A 266 -5.85 25.11 -12.67
C MET A 266 -6.50 25.05 -14.05
N GLU A 267 -5.71 25.06 -15.11
CA GLU A 267 -6.18 24.93 -16.50
C GLU A 267 -6.85 23.57 -16.71
N GLU A 268 -6.28 22.49 -16.16
CA GLU A 268 -6.88 21.15 -16.19
C GLU A 268 -8.23 21.12 -15.44
N VAL A 269 -8.33 21.77 -14.28
CA VAL A 269 -9.62 21.93 -13.54
C VAL A 269 -10.64 22.71 -14.38
N ALA A 270 -10.22 23.77 -15.06
CA ALA A 270 -11.10 24.57 -15.91
C ALA A 270 -11.65 23.74 -17.08
N VAL A 271 -10.79 22.98 -17.76
CA VAL A 271 -11.19 22.09 -18.88
C VAL A 271 -12.20 21.04 -18.40
N ASP A 272 -11.91 20.37 -17.28
CA ASP A 272 -12.80 19.32 -16.76
C ASP A 272 -14.16 19.89 -16.37
N THR A 273 -14.19 21.02 -15.66
CA THR A 273 -15.45 21.61 -15.19
C THR A 273 -16.29 22.18 -16.33
N ALA A 274 -15.68 22.53 -17.47
CA ALA A 274 -16.38 22.99 -18.66
C ALA A 274 -16.91 21.85 -19.55
N SER A 275 -16.48 20.60 -19.34
CA SER A 275 -16.73 19.48 -20.25
C SER A 275 -18.18 18.98 -20.30
N GLY A 276 -19.04 19.39 -19.35
CA GLY A 276 -20.41 18.88 -19.19
C GLY A 276 -20.49 17.54 -18.46
N ALA A 277 -19.36 16.89 -18.16
CA ALA A 277 -19.28 15.75 -17.28
C ALA A 277 -18.83 16.18 -15.85
N PRO A 278 -19.23 15.47 -14.79
CA PRO A 278 -18.75 15.78 -13.44
C PRO A 278 -17.25 15.58 -13.34
N MET A 279 -16.48 16.64 -13.05
CA MET A 279 -15.05 16.52 -12.76
C MET A 279 -14.82 15.61 -11.56
N ASN A 280 -13.87 14.70 -11.66
CA ASN A 280 -13.40 13.90 -10.54
C ASN A 280 -11.86 13.85 -10.58
N ARG A 281 -11.21 14.82 -9.90
CA ARG A 281 -9.77 15.08 -10.06
C ARG A 281 -9.00 15.03 -8.75
N LEU A 282 -7.84 14.37 -8.78
CA LEU A 282 -6.84 14.36 -7.72
C LEU A 282 -5.73 15.38 -8.04
N VAL A 283 -5.54 16.35 -7.17
CA VAL A 283 -4.38 17.24 -7.18
C VAL A 283 -3.34 16.71 -6.21
N GLN A 284 -2.26 16.19 -6.76
CA GLN A 284 -1.16 15.60 -6.03
C GLN A 284 0.07 16.51 -6.08
N GLY A 285 0.77 16.64 -4.98
CA GLY A 285 2.00 17.43 -4.90
C GLY A 285 2.59 17.37 -3.51
N ASP A 286 3.86 17.69 -3.42
CA ASP A 286 4.61 17.66 -2.17
C ASP A 286 3.99 18.59 -1.10
N VAL A 287 4.39 18.39 0.15
CA VAL A 287 3.99 19.28 1.26
C VAL A 287 4.46 20.70 0.96
N GLY A 288 3.49 21.65 0.94
CA GLY A 288 3.78 23.04 0.62
C GLY A 288 3.96 23.37 -0.86
N SER A 289 3.59 22.48 -1.79
CA SER A 289 3.55 22.75 -3.24
C SER A 289 2.43 23.72 -3.66
N GLY A 290 1.55 24.13 -2.72
CA GLY A 290 0.49 25.11 -2.98
C GLY A 290 -0.80 24.54 -3.56
N LYS A 291 -1.13 23.27 -3.32
CA LYS A 291 -2.41 22.61 -3.69
C LYS A 291 -3.64 23.42 -3.29
N THR A 292 -3.59 24.10 -2.15
CA THR A 292 -4.67 24.97 -1.67
C THR A 292 -5.04 26.08 -2.65
N MET A 293 -4.10 26.53 -3.49
CA MET A 293 -4.40 27.56 -4.50
C MET A 293 -5.22 26.99 -5.67
N VAL A 294 -5.02 25.73 -6.04
CA VAL A 294 -5.87 25.03 -7.02
C VAL A 294 -7.28 24.83 -6.44
N ALA A 295 -7.40 24.49 -5.16
CA ALA A 295 -8.68 24.41 -4.46
C ALA A 295 -9.40 25.80 -4.40
N ALA A 296 -8.65 26.87 -4.14
CA ALA A 296 -9.17 28.23 -4.14
C ALA A 296 -9.71 28.63 -5.52
N TYR A 297 -8.99 28.27 -6.58
CA TYR A 297 -9.43 28.48 -7.97
C TYR A 297 -10.74 27.74 -8.26
N GLY A 298 -10.83 26.44 -7.90
CA GLY A 298 -12.06 25.67 -8.07
C GLY A 298 -13.24 26.26 -7.30
N ALA A 299 -13.03 26.71 -6.06
CA ALA A 299 -14.06 27.35 -5.25
C ALA A 299 -14.51 28.71 -5.86
N TRP A 300 -13.57 29.49 -6.39
CA TRP A 300 -13.87 30.71 -7.11
C TRP A 300 -14.67 30.46 -8.38
N LEU A 301 -14.33 29.42 -9.18
CA LEU A 301 -15.10 29.01 -10.35
C LEU A 301 -16.54 28.61 -9.98
N ALA A 302 -16.71 27.80 -8.93
CA ALA A 302 -18.04 27.40 -8.46
C ALA A 302 -18.90 28.61 -8.10
N ALA A 303 -18.33 29.55 -7.32
CA ALA A 303 -19.02 30.79 -6.93
C ALA A 303 -19.36 31.68 -8.14
N LYS A 304 -18.46 31.82 -9.12
CA LYS A 304 -18.72 32.56 -10.37
C LYS A 304 -19.87 31.95 -11.21
N ASN A 305 -20.10 30.65 -11.06
CA ASN A 305 -21.22 29.95 -11.70
C ASN A 305 -22.48 29.84 -10.83
N GLY A 306 -22.52 30.59 -9.70
CA GLY A 306 -23.68 30.62 -8.80
C GLY A 306 -23.84 29.38 -7.92
N GLY A 307 -22.89 28.45 -7.96
CA GLY A 307 -22.90 27.23 -7.17
C GLY A 307 -22.10 27.37 -5.86
N GLN A 308 -22.41 26.49 -4.90
CA GLN A 308 -21.71 26.40 -3.62
C GLN A 308 -20.56 25.40 -3.67
N CYS A 309 -19.50 25.67 -2.89
CA CYS A 309 -18.37 24.81 -2.72
C CYS A 309 -18.24 24.37 -1.24
N ALA A 310 -17.94 23.08 -1.02
CA ALA A 310 -17.59 22.55 0.31
C ALA A 310 -16.14 22.07 0.32
N LEU A 311 -15.31 22.57 1.25
CA LEU A 311 -13.95 22.11 1.48
C LEU A 311 -13.88 21.36 2.81
N MET A 312 -13.62 20.07 2.76
CA MET A 312 -13.54 19.20 3.94
C MET A 312 -12.07 18.95 4.31
N ALA A 313 -11.71 19.30 5.54
CA ALA A 313 -10.40 19.07 6.13
C ALA A 313 -10.46 18.01 7.25
N PRO A 314 -9.40 17.22 7.50
CA PRO A 314 -9.42 16.12 8.46
C PRO A 314 -9.44 16.58 9.95
N THR A 315 -9.01 17.78 10.24
CA THR A 315 -8.96 18.33 11.60
C THR A 315 -9.54 19.74 11.65
N GLU A 316 -10.01 20.15 12.84
CA GLU A 316 -10.55 21.51 13.04
C GLU A 316 -9.48 22.58 12.77
N LEU A 317 -8.27 22.32 13.20
CA LEU A 317 -7.15 23.23 13.06
C LEU A 317 -6.77 23.48 11.58
N LEU A 318 -6.80 22.42 10.74
CA LEU A 318 -6.62 22.57 9.30
C LEU A 318 -7.78 23.29 8.63
N ALA A 319 -9.02 23.03 9.07
CA ALA A 319 -10.19 23.76 8.58
C ALA A 319 -10.08 25.25 8.90
N GLU A 320 -9.68 25.61 10.11
CA GLU A 320 -9.42 27.00 10.50
C GLU A 320 -8.27 27.63 9.71
N GLN A 321 -7.19 26.89 9.47
CA GLN A 321 -6.08 27.35 8.64
C GLN A 321 -6.52 27.65 7.21
N HIS A 322 -7.28 26.74 6.59
CA HIS A 322 -7.85 26.97 5.27
C HIS A 322 -8.79 28.18 5.27
N PHE A 323 -9.65 28.29 6.27
CA PHE A 323 -10.55 29.43 6.39
C PHE A 323 -9.77 30.74 6.49
N ARG A 324 -8.76 30.84 7.39
CA ARG A 324 -7.93 32.05 7.59
C ARG A 324 -7.16 32.43 6.32
N SER A 325 -6.77 31.47 5.51
CA SER A 325 -6.04 31.75 4.25
C SER A 325 -6.97 32.08 3.08
N LEU A 326 -8.10 31.38 2.95
CA LEU A 326 -8.99 31.49 1.82
C LEU A 326 -10.01 32.64 1.94
N ALA A 327 -10.53 32.92 3.14
CA ALA A 327 -11.55 33.95 3.33
C ALA A 327 -11.08 35.37 2.94
N PRO A 328 -9.86 35.85 3.32
CA PRO A 328 -9.37 37.14 2.85
C PRO A 328 -9.06 37.17 1.37
N LEU A 329 -8.59 36.06 0.80
CA LEU A 329 -8.24 35.98 -0.61
C LEU A 329 -9.49 36.01 -1.49
N LEU A 330 -10.42 35.09 -1.25
CA LEU A 330 -11.64 34.93 -2.04
C LEU A 330 -12.66 36.04 -1.77
N GLY A 331 -12.64 36.62 -0.58
CA GLY A 331 -13.47 37.79 -0.23
C GLY A 331 -13.20 39.01 -1.12
N ARG A 332 -11.98 39.17 -1.66
CA ARG A 332 -11.65 40.21 -2.66
C ARG A 332 -12.40 40.01 -3.98
N ALA A 333 -12.76 38.76 -4.30
CA ALA A 333 -13.57 38.42 -5.45
C ALA A 333 -15.08 38.36 -5.15
N GLY A 334 -15.51 38.76 -3.96
CA GLY A 334 -16.91 38.75 -3.52
C GLY A 334 -17.41 37.38 -3.08
N VAL A 335 -16.55 36.37 -2.92
CA VAL A 335 -16.92 35.01 -2.48
C VAL A 335 -17.08 34.99 -0.95
N ARG A 336 -18.23 34.57 -0.47
CA ARG A 336 -18.59 34.51 0.95
C ARG A 336 -18.16 33.16 1.54
N VAL A 337 -17.21 33.22 2.48
CA VAL A 337 -16.61 32.02 3.07
C VAL A 337 -17.12 31.79 4.49
N GLY A 338 -17.65 30.57 4.76
CA GLY A 338 -18.07 30.14 6.10
C GLY A 338 -17.17 29.06 6.69
N LEU A 339 -17.17 28.93 8.03
CA LEU A 339 -16.43 27.90 8.76
C LEU A 339 -17.38 27.03 9.59
N LEU A 340 -17.33 25.71 9.39
CA LEU A 340 -18.14 24.73 10.12
C LEU A 340 -17.25 23.64 10.74
N THR A 341 -17.00 23.76 12.03
CA THR A 341 -16.25 22.78 12.83
C THR A 341 -17.09 22.34 14.05
N GLY A 342 -16.62 21.36 14.80
CA GLY A 342 -17.28 20.91 16.04
C GLY A 342 -17.29 21.99 17.14
N SER A 343 -16.37 22.95 17.07
CA SER A 343 -16.28 24.08 17.97
C SER A 343 -17.39 25.15 17.75
N VAL A 344 -17.93 25.22 16.51
CA VAL A 344 -19.05 26.12 16.18
C VAL A 344 -20.35 25.56 16.77
N LYS A 345 -20.94 26.26 17.77
CA LYS A 345 -22.10 25.77 18.52
C LYS A 345 -23.24 26.80 18.58
N GLY A 346 -24.41 26.33 19.01
CA GLY A 346 -25.53 27.20 19.37
C GLY A 346 -26.08 28.03 18.21
N LYS A 347 -26.23 29.32 18.41
CA LYS A 347 -26.83 30.27 17.49
C LYS A 347 -26.02 30.39 16.18
N ALA A 348 -24.69 30.53 16.29
CA ALA A 348 -23.79 30.67 15.13
C ALA A 348 -23.89 29.46 14.16
N ARG A 349 -24.02 28.25 14.71
CA ARG A 349 -24.23 27.03 13.90
C ARG A 349 -25.55 27.03 13.14
N LYS A 350 -26.64 27.46 13.81
CA LYS A 350 -27.96 27.58 13.20
C LYS A 350 -28.00 28.63 12.10
N GLU A 351 -27.37 29.80 12.35
CA GLU A 351 -27.25 30.88 11.37
C GLU A 351 -26.48 30.42 10.14
N LEU A 352 -25.36 29.71 10.33
CA LEU A 352 -24.58 29.17 9.20
C LEU A 352 -25.38 28.12 8.40
N TYR A 353 -26.16 27.26 9.07
CA TYR A 353 -27.01 26.30 8.39
C TYR A 353 -28.08 26.97 7.55
N ALA A 354 -28.74 28.03 8.09
CA ALA A 354 -29.72 28.80 7.35
C ALA A 354 -29.09 29.53 6.15
N ALA A 355 -27.91 30.12 6.32
CA ALA A 355 -27.17 30.81 5.26
C ALA A 355 -26.73 29.83 4.15
N LEU A 356 -26.32 28.60 4.48
CA LEU A 356 -25.99 27.57 3.49
C LEU A 356 -27.24 27.16 2.69
N ALA A 357 -28.35 26.90 3.36
CA ALA A 357 -29.59 26.53 2.70
C ALA A 357 -30.19 27.67 1.84
N ALA A 358 -29.95 28.93 2.21
CA ALA A 358 -30.36 30.11 1.45
C ALA A 358 -29.40 30.47 0.29
N GLY A 359 -28.22 29.79 0.17
CA GLY A 359 -27.22 30.13 -0.84
C GLY A 359 -26.45 31.43 -0.52
N GLU A 360 -26.44 31.86 0.75
CA GLU A 360 -25.74 33.08 1.19
C GLU A 360 -24.26 32.82 1.53
N VAL A 361 -23.80 31.58 1.52
CA VAL A 361 -22.41 31.15 1.67
C VAL A 361 -21.99 30.42 0.40
N ASP A 362 -20.93 30.89 -0.25
CA ASP A 362 -20.45 30.36 -1.52
C ASP A 362 -19.40 29.24 -1.30
N LEU A 363 -18.54 29.39 -0.26
CA LEU A 363 -17.58 28.37 0.16
C LEU A 363 -17.76 28.08 1.65
N VAL A 364 -18.02 26.84 2.02
CA VAL A 364 -17.93 26.40 3.41
C VAL A 364 -16.70 25.53 3.62
N VAL A 365 -15.85 25.90 4.56
CA VAL A 365 -14.71 25.12 5.02
C VAL A 365 -15.10 24.43 6.31
N GLY A 366 -14.83 23.12 6.44
CA GLY A 366 -15.17 22.41 7.67
C GLY A 366 -14.53 21.03 7.78
N THR A 367 -14.92 20.33 8.84
CA THR A 367 -14.50 18.95 9.09
C THR A 367 -15.63 17.97 8.70
N HIS A 368 -15.61 16.75 9.25
CA HIS A 368 -16.74 15.80 9.16
C HIS A 368 -18.10 16.40 9.61
N ALA A 369 -18.09 17.54 10.29
CA ALA A 369 -19.30 18.29 10.63
C ALA A 369 -20.13 18.68 9.39
N LEU A 370 -19.50 18.81 8.20
CA LEU A 370 -20.16 19.02 6.92
C LEU A 370 -21.08 17.88 6.51
N LEU A 371 -20.83 16.66 7.03
CA LEU A 371 -21.62 15.45 6.73
C LEU A 371 -22.87 15.32 7.61
N SER A 372 -23.03 16.16 8.66
CA SER A 372 -24.19 16.07 9.55
C SER A 372 -25.49 16.35 8.82
N GLU A 373 -26.57 15.65 9.20
CA GLU A 373 -27.89 15.73 8.56
C GLU A 373 -28.46 17.14 8.46
N GLY A 374 -28.17 18.00 9.44
CA GLY A 374 -28.63 19.39 9.44
C GLY A 374 -27.96 20.32 8.43
N VAL A 375 -26.88 19.88 7.75
CA VAL A 375 -26.23 20.66 6.69
C VAL A 375 -26.95 20.40 5.37
N VAL A 376 -27.59 21.44 4.85
CA VAL A 376 -28.29 21.43 3.55
C VAL A 376 -27.67 22.55 2.69
N PHE A 377 -27.34 22.21 1.44
CA PHE A 377 -26.87 23.17 0.46
C PHE A 377 -28.02 23.56 -0.48
N SER A 378 -28.03 24.82 -0.88
CA SER A 378 -28.94 25.30 -1.95
C SER A 378 -28.55 24.67 -3.29
N ASP A 379 -27.27 24.71 -3.63
CA ASP A 379 -26.70 24.10 -4.86
C ASP A 379 -25.20 23.77 -4.66
N LEU A 380 -24.91 22.57 -4.14
CA LEU A 380 -23.53 22.12 -4.00
C LEU A 380 -22.98 21.71 -5.37
N ALA A 381 -22.16 22.57 -5.95
CA ALA A 381 -21.57 22.37 -7.29
C ALA A 381 -20.17 21.78 -7.26
N LEU A 382 -19.39 22.00 -6.18
CA LEU A 382 -18.02 21.49 -6.05
C LEU A 382 -17.78 20.96 -4.62
N ALA A 383 -17.32 19.74 -4.51
CA ALA A 383 -16.85 19.13 -3.26
C ALA A 383 -15.32 18.98 -3.28
N ILE A 384 -14.63 19.61 -2.33
CA ILE A 384 -13.18 19.53 -2.17
C ILE A 384 -12.85 18.73 -0.91
N THR A 385 -11.91 17.77 -0.99
CA THR A 385 -11.39 17.05 0.18
C THR A 385 -9.87 17.20 0.27
N ASP A 386 -9.37 17.58 1.44
CA ASP A 386 -7.93 17.67 1.70
C ASP A 386 -7.43 16.44 2.46
N GLU A 387 -6.19 16.02 2.22
CA GLU A 387 -5.54 14.85 2.84
C GLU A 387 -6.36 13.55 2.67
N GLN A 388 -6.55 13.14 1.43
CA GLN A 388 -7.40 12.01 1.02
C GLN A 388 -7.23 10.73 1.85
N HIS A 389 -6.01 10.39 2.27
CA HIS A 389 -5.72 9.15 3.02
C HIS A 389 -6.41 9.11 4.40
N ARG A 390 -6.95 10.23 4.88
CA ARG A 390 -7.70 10.36 6.13
C ARG A 390 -9.22 10.22 5.96
N PHE A 391 -9.72 10.30 4.73
CA PHE A 391 -11.15 10.18 4.42
C PHE A 391 -11.44 8.94 3.59
N GLY A 392 -12.36 8.08 4.07
CA GLY A 392 -12.83 6.91 3.33
C GLY A 392 -13.65 7.29 2.08
N VAL A 393 -13.75 6.38 1.13
CA VAL A 393 -14.62 6.52 -0.08
C VAL A 393 -16.06 6.86 0.31
N ALA A 394 -16.58 6.24 1.40
CA ALA A 394 -17.92 6.49 1.91
C ALA A 394 -18.16 7.94 2.36
N GLN A 395 -17.17 8.60 2.95
CA GLN A 395 -17.32 10.00 3.41
C GLN A 395 -17.35 10.97 2.23
N ARG A 396 -16.57 10.72 1.18
CA ARG A 396 -16.61 11.51 -0.06
C ARG A 396 -17.94 11.35 -0.77
N ALA A 397 -18.42 10.12 -0.88
CA ALA A 397 -19.74 9.82 -1.43
C ALA A 397 -20.86 10.48 -0.62
N ALA A 398 -20.78 10.48 0.72
CA ALA A 398 -21.73 11.13 1.59
C ALA A 398 -21.75 12.67 1.43
N LEU A 399 -20.59 13.31 1.17
CA LEU A 399 -20.56 14.74 0.86
C LEU A 399 -21.18 15.02 -0.51
N ALA A 400 -20.83 14.24 -1.52
CA ALA A 400 -21.42 14.38 -2.87
C ALA A 400 -22.94 14.11 -2.88
N ALA A 401 -23.41 13.18 -2.05
CA ALA A 401 -24.85 12.86 -1.92
C ALA A 401 -25.69 14.00 -1.32
N LYS A 402 -25.05 15.02 -0.71
CA LYS A 402 -25.75 16.22 -0.23
C LYS A 402 -26.12 17.21 -1.34
N ALA A 403 -25.58 17.01 -2.53
CA ALA A 403 -25.90 17.83 -3.69
C ALA A 403 -27.23 17.37 -4.30
N GLY A 404 -28.06 18.29 -4.75
CA GLY A 404 -29.26 18.01 -5.52
C GLY A 404 -29.00 17.48 -6.94
N ARG A 405 -27.73 17.57 -7.39
CA ARG A 405 -27.18 17.12 -8.67
C ARG A 405 -25.79 16.53 -8.45
N THR A 406 -25.21 15.85 -9.43
CA THR A 406 -23.85 15.32 -9.33
C THR A 406 -22.84 16.48 -9.29
N PRO A 407 -22.15 16.75 -8.15
CA PRO A 407 -21.18 17.84 -8.04
C PRO A 407 -19.86 17.46 -8.70
N HIS A 408 -19.06 18.46 -9.05
CA HIS A 408 -17.64 18.26 -9.31
C HIS A 408 -16.92 17.85 -8.03
N VAL A 409 -15.90 17.01 -8.14
CA VAL A 409 -15.09 16.53 -7.01
C VAL A 409 -13.63 16.83 -7.24
N LEU A 410 -13.02 17.52 -6.29
CA LEU A 410 -11.58 17.80 -6.26
C LEU A 410 -10.98 17.20 -4.98
N VAL A 411 -9.98 16.37 -5.15
CA VAL A 411 -9.30 15.71 -4.04
C VAL A 411 -7.86 16.19 -3.98
N MET A 412 -7.36 16.52 -2.80
CA MET A 412 -5.97 16.92 -2.59
C MET A 412 -5.21 15.85 -1.79
N SER A 413 -3.96 15.57 -2.19
CA SER A 413 -3.07 14.70 -1.43
C SER A 413 -1.67 15.29 -1.33
N ALA A 414 -1.13 15.28 -0.09
CA ALA A 414 0.26 15.64 0.18
C ALA A 414 1.21 14.44 0.16
N THR A 415 0.68 13.21 0.00
CA THR A 415 1.51 12.04 -0.22
C THR A 415 1.85 11.95 -1.70
N PRO A 416 3.11 12.13 -2.10
CA PRO A 416 3.52 11.83 -3.47
C PRO A 416 3.43 10.32 -3.67
N ILE A 417 2.60 9.91 -4.62
CA ILE A 417 2.49 8.53 -5.08
C ILE A 417 2.91 8.52 -6.54
N PRO A 418 3.71 7.57 -7.01
CA PRO A 418 4.06 7.48 -8.43
C PRO A 418 2.81 7.59 -9.29
N ARG A 419 2.86 8.43 -10.36
CA ARG A 419 1.68 8.75 -11.19
C ARG A 419 0.96 7.50 -11.71
N THR A 420 1.71 6.48 -12.09
CA THR A 420 1.18 5.20 -12.55
C THR A 420 0.38 4.46 -11.47
N LEU A 421 0.85 4.51 -10.24
CA LEU A 421 0.14 3.94 -9.09
C LEU A 421 -1.07 4.78 -8.69
N ALA A 422 -0.95 6.11 -8.74
CA ALA A 422 -2.07 7.00 -8.46
C ALA A 422 -3.25 6.74 -9.41
N LEU A 423 -3.00 6.52 -10.71
CA LEU A 423 -4.03 6.16 -11.69
C LEU A 423 -4.72 4.83 -11.41
N ILE A 424 -4.08 3.91 -10.68
CA ILE A 424 -4.68 2.63 -10.31
C ILE A 424 -5.40 2.72 -8.97
N ILE A 425 -4.73 3.30 -7.96
CA ILE A 425 -5.30 3.43 -6.61
C ILE A 425 -6.56 4.28 -6.63
N TYR A 426 -6.55 5.28 -7.48
CA TYR A 426 -7.62 6.27 -7.59
C TYR A 426 -8.33 6.22 -8.94
N GLY A 427 -8.29 5.14 -9.64
CA GLY A 427 -8.64 4.87 -11.03
C GLY A 427 -9.86 5.55 -11.62
N ASP A 428 -10.67 6.13 -10.77
CA ASP A 428 -11.80 7.00 -11.12
C ASP A 428 -11.46 8.49 -11.08
N LEU A 429 -10.22 8.86 -10.70
CA LEU A 429 -9.75 10.24 -10.62
C LEU A 429 -8.79 10.57 -11.76
N GLU A 430 -8.99 11.73 -12.41
CA GLU A 430 -7.95 12.37 -13.21
C GLU A 430 -6.86 12.89 -12.28
N VAL A 431 -5.59 12.86 -12.69
CA VAL A 431 -4.48 13.21 -11.80
C VAL A 431 -3.73 14.44 -12.34
N SER A 432 -3.75 15.52 -11.56
CA SER A 432 -2.87 16.68 -11.73
C SER A 432 -1.69 16.60 -10.78
N VAL A 433 -0.48 16.71 -11.29
CA VAL A 433 0.75 16.65 -10.49
C VAL A 433 1.36 18.05 -10.38
N ILE A 434 1.57 18.52 -9.15
CA ILE A 434 2.34 19.74 -8.85
C ILE A 434 3.73 19.30 -8.39
N ASP A 435 4.63 19.26 -9.35
CA ASP A 435 6.03 18.81 -9.21
C ASP A 435 7.02 19.96 -8.96
N GLU A 436 6.52 21.18 -8.79
CA GLU A 436 7.30 22.36 -8.51
C GLU A 436 6.97 22.94 -7.13
N LEU A 437 7.98 23.45 -6.43
CA LEU A 437 7.79 24.19 -5.18
C LEU A 437 7.68 25.70 -5.47
N PRO A 438 6.86 26.44 -4.69
CA PRO A 438 6.76 27.88 -4.83
C PRO A 438 8.12 28.57 -4.64
N PRO A 439 8.39 29.69 -5.36
CA PRO A 439 9.64 30.44 -5.24
C PRO A 439 9.84 30.97 -3.82
N GLY A 440 11.10 31.02 -3.38
CA GLY A 440 11.47 31.52 -2.05
C GLY A 440 11.51 30.45 -0.94
N ARG A 441 11.22 29.21 -1.23
CA ARG A 441 11.36 28.10 -0.27
C ARG A 441 12.82 27.61 -0.22
N THR A 442 13.42 27.61 0.96
CA THR A 442 14.78 27.09 1.18
C THR A 442 14.73 25.58 1.36
N PRO A 443 15.55 24.80 0.63
CA PRO A 443 15.63 23.35 0.82
C PRO A 443 15.99 23.00 2.27
N VAL A 444 15.35 21.95 2.81
CA VAL A 444 15.63 21.45 4.15
C VAL A 444 16.86 20.54 4.10
N GLU A 445 17.91 20.91 4.82
CA GLU A 445 19.10 20.08 4.94
C GLU A 445 18.81 18.86 5.83
N THR A 446 19.05 17.65 5.29
CA THR A 446 18.73 16.40 5.98
C THR A 446 20.01 15.65 6.36
N TYR A 447 20.08 15.26 7.64
CA TYR A 447 21.22 14.52 8.20
C TYR A 447 20.78 13.21 8.83
N VAL A 448 21.51 12.13 8.56
CA VAL A 448 21.33 10.83 9.23
C VAL A 448 22.47 10.65 10.21
N VAL A 449 22.16 10.53 11.50
CA VAL A 449 23.15 10.54 12.59
C VAL A 449 22.90 9.41 13.59
N GLY A 450 23.98 8.89 14.15
CA GLY A 450 23.95 7.87 15.21
C GLY A 450 23.82 8.47 16.61
N GLU A 451 23.60 7.59 17.60
CA GLU A 451 23.51 7.95 19.02
C GLU A 451 24.76 8.65 19.56
N ASP A 452 25.92 8.38 18.98
CA ASP A 452 27.21 9.01 19.31
C ASP A 452 27.19 10.54 19.16
N LYS A 453 26.27 11.07 18.36
CA LYS A 453 26.12 12.51 18.08
C LYS A 453 24.98 13.18 18.85
N ARG A 454 24.33 12.50 19.78
CA ARG A 454 23.17 12.99 20.55
C ARG A 454 23.45 14.32 21.27
N GLN A 455 24.58 14.42 21.95
CA GLN A 455 24.96 15.65 22.64
C GLN A 455 25.21 16.83 21.67
N ARG A 456 25.67 16.54 20.46
CA ARG A 456 25.83 17.55 19.40
C ARG A 456 24.46 18.01 18.90
N MET A 457 23.52 17.09 18.76
CA MET A 457 22.13 17.40 18.38
C MET A 457 21.46 18.28 19.43
N TYR A 458 21.57 17.99 20.73
CA TYR A 458 21.02 18.83 21.80
C TYR A 458 21.62 20.25 21.81
N ARG A 459 22.92 20.37 21.59
CA ARG A 459 23.56 21.68 21.45
C ARG A 459 23.05 22.44 20.22
N PHE A 460 22.72 21.73 19.14
CA PHE A 460 22.17 22.34 17.94
C PHE A 460 20.73 22.83 18.16
N VAL A 461 19.89 22.06 18.87
CA VAL A 461 18.55 22.54 19.32
C VAL A 461 18.70 23.85 20.10
N ARG A 462 19.55 23.90 21.14
CA ARG A 462 19.78 25.13 21.95
C ARG A 462 20.26 26.32 21.10
N LYS A 463 21.16 26.06 20.14
CA LYS A 463 21.64 27.11 19.24
C LYS A 463 20.49 27.73 18.43
N LEU A 464 19.63 26.92 17.86
CA LEU A 464 18.51 27.40 17.05
C LEU A 464 17.43 28.10 17.91
N VAL A 465 17.13 27.55 19.08
CA VAL A 465 16.18 28.17 20.02
C VAL A 465 16.75 29.53 20.52
N GLY A 466 18.03 29.60 20.79
CA GLY A 466 18.71 30.87 21.15
C GLY A 466 18.69 31.91 20.01
N GLN A 467 18.44 31.51 18.78
CA GLN A 467 18.18 32.38 17.63
C GLN A 467 16.70 32.71 17.44
N GLY A 468 15.84 32.33 18.40
CA GLY A 468 14.40 32.55 18.38
C GLY A 468 13.66 31.55 17.45
N ARG A 469 14.26 30.40 17.13
CA ARG A 469 13.63 29.35 16.32
C ARG A 469 13.00 28.30 17.21
N GLN A 470 12.10 27.49 16.59
CA GLN A 470 11.41 26.40 17.27
C GLN A 470 11.83 25.04 16.68
N ALA A 471 11.71 23.98 17.47
CA ALA A 471 12.10 22.63 17.09
C ALA A 471 10.99 21.61 17.37
N TYR A 472 10.82 20.66 16.44
CA TYR A 472 10.05 19.44 16.63
C TYR A 472 10.98 18.28 16.98
N LEU A 473 10.59 17.45 17.96
CA LEU A 473 11.23 16.16 18.28
C LEU A 473 10.17 15.06 18.20
N VAL A 474 10.31 14.14 17.26
CA VAL A 474 9.30 13.12 16.96
C VAL A 474 9.79 11.75 17.42
N CYS A 475 8.95 11.05 18.18
CA CYS A 475 9.20 9.69 18.68
C CYS A 475 8.26 8.67 18.03
N PRO A 476 8.67 7.40 17.87
CA PRO A 476 7.84 6.36 17.25
C PRO A 476 6.70 5.86 18.16
N ALA A 477 6.84 5.94 19.48
CA ALA A 477 5.88 5.42 20.46
C ALA A 477 5.41 6.51 21.45
N VAL A 478 4.29 6.26 22.14
CA VAL A 478 3.76 7.16 23.19
C VAL A 478 4.36 6.81 24.53
N GLU A 479 4.37 5.52 24.93
CA GLU A 479 4.83 4.97 26.20
C GLU A 479 5.86 3.86 25.96
N GLU A 480 6.69 3.58 26.98
CA GLU A 480 7.63 2.45 26.93
C GLU A 480 6.88 1.11 26.92
N GLY A 481 7.32 0.18 26.09
CA GLY A 481 6.70 -1.15 25.94
C GLY A 481 5.55 -1.23 24.93
N GLU A 482 5.20 -0.14 24.22
CA GLU A 482 4.29 -0.24 23.09
C GLU A 482 4.99 -0.90 21.88
N GLU A 483 4.45 -2.04 21.45
CA GLU A 483 4.91 -2.74 20.24
C GLU A 483 4.50 -1.96 18.99
N SER A 484 5.44 -1.77 18.10
CA SER A 484 5.10 -1.38 16.73
C SER A 484 4.44 -2.55 16.02
N PRO A 485 3.37 -2.36 15.23
CA PRO A 485 2.75 -3.47 14.52
C PRO A 485 3.77 -4.18 13.61
N GLY A 486 4.21 -5.39 13.99
CA GLY A 486 5.02 -6.27 13.16
C GLY A 486 6.33 -6.80 13.74
N GLU A 487 6.82 -6.32 14.91
CA GLU A 487 8.04 -6.88 15.51
C GLU A 487 7.96 -6.95 17.05
N PRO A 488 8.45 -8.04 17.69
CA PRO A 488 8.51 -8.14 19.14
C PRO A 488 9.54 -7.18 19.74
N GLY A 489 9.12 -6.46 20.78
CA GLY A 489 9.83 -5.63 21.74
C GLY A 489 11.29 -5.27 21.47
N GLY A 490 11.55 -4.17 20.76
CA GLY A 490 12.90 -3.63 20.60
C GLY A 490 13.32 -2.85 21.85
N GLU A 491 14.31 -3.34 22.57
CA GLU A 491 15.04 -2.55 23.56
C GLU A 491 15.58 -1.27 22.93
N GLY A 492 15.24 -0.09 23.51
CA GLY A 492 15.80 1.21 23.09
C GLY A 492 14.89 2.13 22.29
N LEU A 493 13.57 1.86 22.15
CA LEU A 493 12.64 2.80 21.53
C LEU A 493 12.40 4.04 22.41
N LYS A 494 12.56 5.24 21.83
CA LYS A 494 12.23 6.50 22.50
C LYS A 494 10.73 6.72 22.50
N ALA A 495 10.13 6.72 23.68
CA ALA A 495 8.73 7.04 23.86
C ALA A 495 8.53 8.53 24.18
N ALA A 496 7.47 9.13 23.61
CA ALA A 496 7.30 10.59 23.64
C ALA A 496 7.10 11.14 25.05
N VAL A 497 6.35 10.46 25.91
CA VAL A 497 6.04 10.94 27.26
C VAL A 497 7.30 10.97 28.15
N PRO A 498 8.01 9.84 28.39
CA PRO A 498 9.21 9.86 29.23
C PRO A 498 10.33 10.69 28.61
N TYR A 499 10.41 10.76 27.27
CA TYR A 499 11.41 11.59 26.61
C TYR A 499 11.13 13.10 26.81
N ALA A 500 9.88 13.54 26.76
CA ALA A 500 9.52 14.91 27.05
C ALA A 500 9.86 15.29 28.51
N GLU A 501 9.61 14.41 29.47
CA GLU A 501 9.95 14.64 30.88
C GLU A 501 11.48 14.72 31.07
N HIS A 502 12.25 13.79 30.49
CA HIS A 502 13.73 13.84 30.50
C HIS A 502 14.25 15.16 29.88
N LEU A 503 13.70 15.57 28.75
CA LEU A 503 14.11 16.86 28.14
C LEU A 503 13.80 18.05 29.02
N LYS A 504 12.64 18.11 29.69
CA LYS A 504 12.27 19.20 30.60
C LYS A 504 13.15 19.25 31.83
N SER A 505 13.45 18.10 32.45
CA SER A 505 14.14 18.06 33.75
C SER A 505 15.66 18.12 33.62
N GLU A 506 16.24 17.43 32.62
CA GLU A 506 17.70 17.21 32.57
C GLU A 506 18.38 17.88 31.38
N VAL A 507 17.75 17.88 30.17
CA VAL A 507 18.42 18.34 28.96
C VAL A 507 18.14 19.82 28.70
N PHE A 508 16.89 20.26 28.80
CA PHE A 508 16.42 21.61 28.47
C PHE A 508 15.59 22.26 29.61
N PRO A 509 16.11 22.32 30.85
CA PRO A 509 15.36 22.89 31.95
C PRO A 509 15.07 24.41 31.79
N ASP A 510 15.77 25.05 30.91
CA ASP A 510 15.69 26.47 30.56
C ASP A 510 14.77 26.74 29.34
N LEU A 511 14.27 25.72 28.66
CA LEU A 511 13.42 25.86 27.48
C LEU A 511 11.98 25.41 27.75
N ARG A 512 11.05 26.02 27.04
CA ARG A 512 9.62 25.68 27.12
C ARG A 512 9.32 24.48 26.24
N VAL A 513 9.29 23.29 26.84
CA VAL A 513 9.05 22.02 26.14
C VAL A 513 7.59 21.62 26.26
N GLY A 514 6.89 21.44 25.12
CA GLY A 514 5.53 20.92 25.02
C GLY A 514 5.51 19.44 24.61
N LEU A 515 4.34 18.80 24.77
CA LEU A 515 4.11 17.39 24.40
C LEU A 515 2.78 17.26 23.67
N VAL A 516 2.77 16.50 22.56
CA VAL A 516 1.55 16.12 21.80
C VAL A 516 1.64 14.66 21.35
N HIS A 517 0.63 13.85 21.67
CA HIS A 517 0.59 12.46 21.24
C HIS A 517 -0.84 11.93 20.98
N GLY A 518 -0.95 10.77 20.33
CA GLY A 518 -2.21 10.19 19.86
C GLY A 518 -3.28 10.01 20.94
N LYS A 519 -2.89 9.62 22.17
CA LYS A 519 -3.80 9.32 23.29
C LYS A 519 -4.37 10.57 23.98
N MET A 520 -3.85 11.78 23.70
CA MET A 520 -4.40 13.04 24.27
C MET A 520 -5.79 13.33 23.72
N LYS A 521 -6.62 14.02 24.52
CA LYS A 521 -7.91 14.55 24.05
C LYS A 521 -7.68 15.59 22.95
N ALA A 522 -8.61 15.69 22.00
CA ALA A 522 -8.50 16.61 20.87
C ALA A 522 -8.23 18.07 21.34
N ARG A 523 -8.97 18.54 22.34
CA ARG A 523 -8.80 19.89 22.93
C ARG A 523 -7.39 20.16 23.45
N ASP A 524 -6.77 19.17 24.10
CA ASP A 524 -5.43 19.33 24.69
C ASP A 524 -4.36 19.31 23.59
N LYS A 525 -4.56 18.53 22.53
CA LYS A 525 -3.71 18.55 21.32
C LYS A 525 -3.75 19.91 20.64
N ASP A 526 -4.96 20.43 20.42
CA ASP A 526 -5.17 21.70 19.74
C ASP A 526 -4.59 22.85 20.58
N ALA A 527 -4.73 22.82 21.90
CA ALA A 527 -4.13 23.81 22.80
C ALA A 527 -2.60 23.83 22.73
N ALA A 528 -1.95 22.66 22.78
CA ALA A 528 -0.50 22.54 22.69
C ALA A 528 0.03 22.97 21.30
N MET A 529 -0.66 22.60 20.23
CA MET A 529 -0.30 23.03 18.88
C MET A 529 -0.47 24.54 18.68
N THR A 530 -1.52 25.12 19.24
CA THR A 530 -1.76 26.58 19.20
C THR A 530 -0.68 27.32 19.96
N ALA A 531 -0.32 26.88 21.18
CA ALA A 531 0.76 27.46 21.97
C ALA A 531 2.11 27.39 21.25
N PHE A 532 2.38 26.25 20.56
CA PHE A 532 3.59 26.13 19.75
C PHE A 532 3.58 27.08 18.55
N ALA A 533 2.45 27.18 17.84
CA ALA A 533 2.32 28.10 16.71
C ALA A 533 2.41 29.59 17.14
N ALA A 534 1.96 29.91 18.33
CA ALA A 534 2.09 31.25 18.91
C ALA A 534 3.52 31.59 19.42
N GLY A 535 4.45 30.61 19.43
CA GLY A 535 5.81 30.80 19.94
C GLY A 535 5.90 30.76 21.48
N GLU A 536 4.88 30.26 22.14
CA GLU A 536 4.86 30.06 23.61
C GLU A 536 5.67 28.83 24.04
N LEU A 537 5.94 27.93 23.11
CA LEU A 537 6.77 26.73 23.27
C LEU A 537 7.98 26.81 22.32
N ASP A 538 9.14 26.44 22.83
CA ASP A 538 10.42 26.43 22.06
C ASP A 538 10.63 25.08 21.39
N VAL A 539 10.28 23.99 22.08
CA VAL A 539 10.42 22.61 21.64
C VAL A 539 9.09 21.90 21.78
N LEU A 540 8.68 21.16 20.74
CA LEU A 540 7.50 20.31 20.79
C LEU A 540 7.91 18.85 20.58
N VAL A 541 7.74 18.03 21.63
CA VAL A 541 7.90 16.58 21.55
C VAL A 541 6.59 15.98 21.06
N SER A 542 6.64 15.08 20.09
CA SER A 542 5.43 14.50 19.53
C SER A 542 5.64 13.07 19.03
N THR A 543 4.53 12.39 18.75
CA THR A 543 4.50 11.19 17.90
C THR A 543 4.13 11.57 16.44
N THR A 544 3.83 10.61 15.59
CA THR A 544 3.39 10.80 14.18
C THR A 544 2.14 11.70 14.04
N VAL A 545 1.47 12.06 15.11
CA VAL A 545 0.27 12.93 15.07
C VAL A 545 0.52 14.29 14.40
N ILE A 546 1.77 14.78 14.37
CA ILE A 546 2.12 16.03 13.67
C ILE A 546 2.26 15.87 12.14
N GLU A 547 2.14 14.67 11.59
CA GLU A 547 2.02 14.49 10.13
C GLU A 547 0.84 15.28 9.55
N VAL A 548 -0.22 15.46 10.35
CA VAL A 548 -1.39 16.29 10.02
C VAL A 548 -1.40 17.50 10.91
N GLY A 549 -1.06 18.67 10.42
CA GLY A 549 -1.06 19.79 11.33
C GLY A 549 -0.70 21.14 10.76
N VAL A 550 -0.65 22.05 11.70
CA VAL A 550 -0.48 23.47 11.56
C VAL A 550 0.83 23.83 10.91
N ASP A 551 0.75 24.83 10.08
CA ASP A 551 1.93 25.52 9.55
C ASP A 551 2.56 26.38 10.64
N VAL A 552 3.81 26.08 11.01
CA VAL A 552 4.60 26.87 11.96
C VAL A 552 5.85 27.38 11.24
N PRO A 553 5.81 28.56 10.62
CA PRO A 553 6.91 29.09 9.82
C PRO A 553 8.22 29.27 10.60
N ASN A 554 8.14 29.44 11.91
CA ASN A 554 9.29 29.62 12.81
C ASN A 554 9.96 28.31 13.22
N ALA A 555 9.35 27.14 12.95
CA ALA A 555 9.94 25.82 13.20
C ALA A 555 11.03 25.54 12.16
N ALA A 556 12.28 25.60 12.58
CA ALA A 556 13.46 25.45 11.71
C ALA A 556 14.17 24.11 11.89
N LEU A 557 13.78 23.29 12.88
CA LEU A 557 14.40 21.98 13.13
C LEU A 557 13.36 20.90 13.34
N MET A 558 13.55 19.80 12.63
CA MET A 558 12.86 18.52 12.82
C MET A 558 13.88 17.48 13.27
N VAL A 559 13.69 16.89 14.43
CA VAL A 559 14.47 15.72 14.88
C VAL A 559 13.53 14.53 14.93
N VAL A 560 13.91 13.42 14.31
CA VAL A 560 13.14 12.17 14.35
C VAL A 560 13.98 11.11 15.06
N GLU A 561 13.49 10.66 16.19
CA GLU A 561 14.09 9.60 16.98
C GLU A 561 13.74 8.23 16.41
N ASN A 562 14.69 7.27 16.46
CA ASN A 562 14.53 5.93 15.87
C ASN A 562 13.96 6.00 14.44
N ALA A 563 14.57 6.82 13.59
CA ALA A 563 14.07 7.11 12.23
C ALA A 563 13.96 5.86 11.35
N ASP A 564 14.69 4.80 11.65
CA ASP A 564 14.61 3.50 11.00
C ASP A 564 13.27 2.79 11.20
N ARG A 565 12.46 3.20 12.16
CA ARG A 565 11.10 2.67 12.41
C ARG A 565 10.01 3.35 11.59
N PHE A 566 10.32 4.44 10.91
CA PHE A 566 9.36 5.19 10.09
C PHE A 566 9.47 4.81 8.61
N GLY A 567 8.37 4.93 7.88
CA GLY A 567 8.36 4.90 6.42
C GLY A 567 9.05 6.10 5.80
N LEU A 568 9.64 5.95 4.61
CA LEU A 568 10.26 7.08 3.92
C LEU A 568 9.23 8.17 3.60
N SER A 569 8.01 7.79 3.20
CA SER A 569 6.91 8.72 2.95
C SER A 569 6.51 9.49 4.20
N GLN A 570 6.46 8.84 5.39
CA GLN A 570 6.20 9.49 6.68
C GLN A 570 7.32 10.46 7.06
N LEU A 571 8.58 10.02 6.93
CA LEU A 571 9.74 10.89 7.20
C LEU A 571 9.76 12.10 6.27
N HIS A 572 9.37 11.93 5.01
CA HIS A 572 9.25 13.02 4.06
C HIS A 572 8.15 14.02 4.47
N GLN A 573 6.98 13.54 4.91
CA GLN A 573 5.91 14.41 5.41
C GLN A 573 6.33 15.17 6.67
N LEU A 574 7.03 14.50 7.62
CA LEU A 574 7.58 15.14 8.80
C LEU A 574 8.61 16.20 8.42
N ARG A 575 9.54 15.91 7.51
CA ARG A 575 10.49 16.89 6.97
C ARG A 575 9.79 18.11 6.38
N GLY A 576 8.68 17.91 5.67
CA GLY A 576 7.88 18.96 5.07
C GLY A 576 7.18 19.90 6.10
N ARG A 577 7.20 19.57 7.41
CA ARG A 577 6.68 20.44 8.47
C ARG A 577 7.62 21.59 8.84
N VAL A 578 8.89 21.51 8.44
CA VAL A 578 9.86 22.60 8.55
C VAL A 578 10.21 23.14 7.16
N GLY A 579 10.94 24.26 7.08
CA GLY A 579 11.30 24.88 5.80
C GLY A 579 10.16 25.70 5.18
N ARG A 580 9.21 26.19 5.99
CA ARG A 580 8.10 27.04 5.56
C ARG A 580 8.32 28.54 5.83
N GLY A 581 9.37 28.87 6.56
CA GLY A 581 9.83 30.22 6.83
C GLY A 581 10.95 30.66 5.90
N LYS A 582 11.45 31.90 6.15
CA LYS A 582 12.59 32.49 5.40
C LYS A 582 13.96 31.99 5.86
N HIS A 583 14.02 31.12 6.85
CA HIS A 583 15.25 30.67 7.48
C HIS A 583 15.62 29.26 7.04
N GLN A 584 16.94 28.99 6.99
CA GLN A 584 17.43 27.64 6.73
C GLN A 584 16.87 26.68 7.77
N SER A 585 16.35 25.57 7.30
CA SER A 585 15.73 24.54 8.13
C SER A 585 16.46 23.21 7.99
N TYR A 586 16.36 22.40 9.02
CA TYR A 586 17.12 21.18 9.18
C TYR A 586 16.23 20.02 9.58
N CYS A 587 16.55 18.82 9.07
CA CYS A 587 15.94 17.55 9.47
C CYS A 587 17.04 16.60 9.94
N VAL A 588 16.98 16.15 11.19
CA VAL A 588 17.95 15.24 11.79
C VAL A 588 17.26 13.90 12.05
N LEU A 589 17.71 12.86 11.35
CA LEU A 589 17.20 11.50 11.49
C LEU A 589 18.16 10.73 12.41
N MET A 590 17.70 10.48 13.66
CA MET A 590 18.44 9.73 14.66
C MET A 590 18.19 8.24 14.46
N THR A 591 19.24 7.42 14.46
CA THR A 591 19.12 5.97 14.35
C THR A 591 20.22 5.25 15.12
N SER A 592 19.85 4.18 15.81
CA SER A 592 20.78 3.24 16.46
C SER A 592 21.07 2.01 15.61
N THR A 593 20.39 1.83 14.47
CA THR A 593 20.54 0.63 13.66
C THR A 593 21.92 0.47 13.06
N HIS A 594 22.42 -0.77 13.07
CA HIS A 594 23.64 -1.18 12.38
C HIS A 594 23.37 -1.80 11.00
N SER A 595 22.09 -2.02 10.64
CA SER A 595 21.70 -2.55 9.34
C SER A 595 22.12 -1.60 8.21
N ALA A 596 22.88 -2.11 7.25
CA ALA A 596 23.32 -1.35 6.07
C ALA A 596 22.11 -0.95 5.21
N GLU A 597 21.13 -1.82 5.09
CA GLU A 597 19.89 -1.60 4.34
C GLU A 597 19.06 -0.45 4.95
N SER A 598 18.82 -0.48 6.26
CA SER A 598 18.09 0.60 6.96
C SER A 598 18.82 1.94 6.85
N ARG A 599 20.13 1.96 6.91
CA ARG A 599 20.92 3.19 6.73
C ARG A 599 20.88 3.72 5.30
N GLU A 600 20.94 2.84 4.29
CA GLU A 600 20.83 3.26 2.89
C GLU A 600 19.44 3.82 2.59
N ARG A 601 18.38 3.20 3.16
CA ARG A 601 17.01 3.73 3.10
C ARG A 601 16.94 5.17 3.63
N LEU A 602 17.47 5.45 4.81
CA LEU A 602 17.46 6.80 5.38
C LEU A 602 18.30 7.80 4.55
N ARG A 603 19.39 7.34 3.91
CA ARG A 603 20.20 8.17 3.02
C ARG A 603 19.49 8.66 1.78
N VAL A 604 18.44 7.96 1.32
CA VAL A 604 17.58 8.44 0.22
C VAL A 604 17.03 9.82 0.55
N LEU A 605 16.52 10.01 1.77
CA LEU A 605 15.99 11.30 2.25
C LEU A 605 17.06 12.41 2.34
N ALA A 606 18.31 12.04 2.61
CA ALA A 606 19.42 13.01 2.63
C ALA A 606 19.87 13.41 1.21
N LYS A 607 19.70 12.51 0.22
CA LYS A 607 20.15 12.73 -1.17
C LYS A 607 19.14 13.51 -2.01
N THR A 608 17.84 13.42 -1.71
CA THR A 608 16.79 14.08 -2.51
C THR A 608 15.72 14.76 -1.65
N ALA A 609 15.26 15.88 -2.15
CA ALA A 609 14.09 16.59 -1.60
C ALA A 609 12.79 16.25 -2.35
N ASP A 610 12.88 15.61 -3.50
CA ASP A 610 11.76 15.25 -4.37
C ASP A 610 10.94 14.10 -3.75
N GLY A 611 9.70 14.42 -3.35
CA GLY A 611 8.80 13.46 -2.71
C GLY A 611 8.39 12.31 -3.62
N PHE A 612 8.29 12.52 -4.94
CA PHE A 612 7.95 11.46 -5.89
C PHE A 612 9.07 10.43 -6.02
N ARG A 613 10.33 10.90 -6.07
CA ARG A 613 11.50 10.01 -6.06
C ARG A 613 11.62 9.23 -4.75
N ILE A 614 11.33 9.88 -3.62
CA ILE A 614 11.33 9.22 -2.31
C ILE A 614 10.26 8.13 -2.26
N ALA A 615 9.06 8.40 -2.79
CA ALA A 615 7.98 7.42 -2.85
C ALA A 615 8.30 6.24 -3.78
N GLU A 616 8.97 6.48 -4.91
CA GLU A 616 9.45 5.41 -5.80
C GLU A 616 10.49 4.52 -5.11
N GLU A 617 11.43 5.11 -4.36
CA GLU A 617 12.43 4.35 -3.60
C GLU A 617 11.82 3.61 -2.40
N ASP A 618 10.87 4.22 -1.68
CA ASP A 618 10.13 3.55 -0.58
C ASP A 618 9.40 2.30 -1.10
N LEU A 619 8.77 2.44 -2.26
CA LEU A 619 8.06 1.35 -2.92
C LEU A 619 8.99 0.20 -3.34
N LYS A 620 10.18 0.51 -3.90
CA LYS A 620 11.18 -0.49 -4.27
C LYS A 620 11.73 -1.25 -3.06
N LEU A 621 11.92 -0.57 -1.93
CA LEU A 621 12.56 -1.13 -0.74
C LEU A 621 11.60 -1.94 0.14
N ARG A 622 10.33 -1.54 0.25
CA ARG A 622 9.34 -2.20 1.11
C ARG A 622 8.51 -3.25 0.42
N GLY A 623 8.40 -3.17 -0.91
CA GLY A 623 7.36 -3.87 -1.63
C GLY A 623 5.96 -3.26 -1.37
N PRO A 624 4.94 -3.68 -2.13
CA PRO A 624 3.60 -3.07 -2.08
C PRO A 624 2.77 -3.48 -0.87
N GLY A 625 3.04 -4.63 -0.26
CA GLY A 625 2.24 -5.16 0.85
C GLY A 625 2.14 -4.20 2.04
N ASP A 626 3.25 -3.53 2.38
CA ASP A 626 3.30 -2.56 3.47
C ASP A 626 2.86 -1.14 3.05
N PHE A 627 2.99 -0.80 1.76
CA PHE A 627 2.62 0.51 1.24
C PHE A 627 1.10 0.70 1.20
N PHE A 628 0.36 -0.35 0.83
CA PHE A 628 -1.10 -0.30 0.73
C PHE A 628 -1.83 -0.52 2.05
N GLY A 629 -1.15 -1.02 3.10
CA GLY A 629 -1.75 -1.34 4.39
C GLY A 629 -2.97 -2.27 4.25
N GLN A 630 -3.29 -3.08 5.25
CA GLN A 630 -4.41 -4.04 5.21
C GLN A 630 -5.82 -3.42 5.05
N ARG A 631 -5.96 -2.10 4.77
CA ARG A 631 -7.26 -1.40 4.85
C ARG A 631 -7.54 -0.34 3.78
N GLN A 632 -6.90 -0.34 2.61
CA GLN A 632 -7.41 0.52 1.54
C GLN A 632 -8.61 -0.16 0.85
N HIS A 633 -9.80 0.18 1.32
CA HIS A 633 -11.08 -0.17 0.71
C HIS A 633 -11.18 0.54 -0.65
N GLY A 634 -11.05 -0.19 -1.75
CA GLY A 634 -11.29 0.37 -3.09
C GLY A 634 -10.58 -0.31 -4.25
N LEU A 635 -9.52 -1.10 -4.03
CA LEU A 635 -8.89 -1.90 -5.08
C LEU A 635 -9.21 -3.38 -4.90
N PRO A 636 -9.41 -4.11 -5.99
CA PRO A 636 -9.50 -5.56 -5.95
C PRO A 636 -8.23 -6.18 -5.39
N GLN A 637 -8.37 -7.26 -4.63
CA GLN A 637 -7.22 -8.02 -4.15
C GLN A 637 -6.55 -8.73 -5.32
N LEU A 638 -5.27 -8.43 -5.57
CA LEU A 638 -4.47 -9.09 -6.59
C LEU A 638 -3.93 -10.41 -6.04
N GLY A 639 -3.94 -11.45 -6.88
CA GLY A 639 -3.51 -12.79 -6.50
C GLY A 639 -2.04 -13.09 -6.79
N ILE A 640 -1.48 -12.48 -7.84
CA ILE A 640 -0.11 -12.75 -8.29
C ILE A 640 0.67 -11.48 -8.61
N ALA A 641 0.00 -10.43 -9.11
CA ALA A 641 0.67 -9.20 -9.50
C ALA A 641 1.05 -8.36 -8.28
N ASP A 642 2.25 -7.82 -8.35
CA ASP A 642 2.81 -6.91 -7.39
C ASP A 642 2.93 -5.52 -8.04
N LEU A 643 2.08 -4.56 -7.62
CA LEU A 643 2.01 -3.24 -8.24
C LEU A 643 3.33 -2.47 -8.22
N ALA A 644 4.26 -2.80 -7.33
CA ALA A 644 5.55 -2.16 -7.25
C ALA A 644 6.62 -2.89 -8.06
N ALA A 645 6.72 -4.20 -7.90
CA ALA A 645 7.70 -5.01 -8.61
C ALA A 645 7.37 -5.07 -10.11
N ASP A 646 6.06 -5.08 -10.45
CA ASP A 646 5.58 -5.29 -11.83
C ASP A 646 5.24 -3.97 -12.57
N MET A 647 5.83 -2.83 -12.17
CA MET A 647 5.55 -1.49 -12.74
C MET A 647 5.69 -1.44 -14.28
N ARG A 648 6.63 -2.20 -14.84
CA ARG A 648 6.80 -2.26 -16.30
C ARG A 648 5.62 -2.96 -16.97
N VAL A 649 5.23 -4.13 -16.44
CA VAL A 649 4.09 -4.91 -16.95
C VAL A 649 2.79 -4.11 -16.78
N LEU A 650 2.69 -3.35 -15.69
CA LEU A 650 1.57 -2.48 -15.42
C LEU A 650 1.38 -1.40 -16.49
N LYS A 651 2.46 -0.71 -16.87
CA LYS A 651 2.41 0.29 -17.97
C LYS A 651 2.01 -0.35 -19.29
N GLU A 652 2.58 -1.51 -19.62
CA GLU A 652 2.24 -2.29 -20.81
C GLU A 652 0.74 -2.66 -20.79
N ALA A 653 0.23 -3.15 -19.66
CA ALA A 653 -1.17 -3.53 -19.48
C ALA A 653 -2.14 -2.33 -19.59
N GLN A 654 -1.77 -1.17 -19.03
CA GLN A 654 -2.56 0.06 -19.14
C GLN A 654 -2.69 0.56 -20.59
N GLN A 655 -1.56 0.59 -21.32
CA GLN A 655 -1.55 1.00 -22.73
C GLN A 655 -2.41 0.07 -23.59
N ALA A 656 -2.27 -1.24 -23.35
CA ALA A 656 -3.05 -2.26 -24.03
C ALA A 656 -4.55 -2.14 -23.71
N ALA A 657 -4.92 -1.88 -22.45
CA ALA A 657 -6.31 -1.68 -22.04
C ALA A 657 -6.91 -0.43 -22.68
N GLN A 658 -6.15 0.66 -22.72
CA GLN A 658 -6.59 1.88 -23.38
C GLN A 658 -6.86 1.65 -24.88
N ALA A 659 -5.91 1.04 -25.60
CA ALA A 659 -6.05 0.75 -27.03
C ALA A 659 -7.26 -0.17 -27.32
N LEU A 660 -7.48 -1.19 -26.47
CA LEU A 660 -8.63 -2.08 -26.60
C LEU A 660 -9.95 -1.35 -26.40
N LEU A 661 -10.03 -0.50 -25.37
CA LEU A 661 -11.27 0.24 -25.04
C LEU A 661 -11.54 1.41 -25.99
N GLU A 662 -10.54 1.97 -26.65
CA GLU A 662 -10.73 2.90 -27.77
C GLU A 662 -11.42 2.19 -28.95
N ALA A 663 -11.10 0.92 -29.21
CA ALA A 663 -11.70 0.11 -30.27
C ALA A 663 -13.05 -0.54 -29.89
N ASP A 664 -13.29 -0.80 -28.60
CA ASP A 664 -14.52 -1.39 -28.04
C ASP A 664 -14.78 -0.87 -26.61
N PRO A 665 -15.36 0.34 -26.46
CA PRO A 665 -15.50 1.03 -25.18
C PRO A 665 -16.28 0.26 -24.10
N GLY A 666 -17.16 -0.66 -24.51
CA GLY A 666 -18.00 -1.45 -23.60
C GLY A 666 -17.57 -2.91 -23.47
N LEU A 667 -16.50 -3.35 -24.11
CA LEU A 667 -16.14 -4.78 -24.28
C LEU A 667 -17.34 -5.60 -24.77
N SER A 668 -18.08 -5.04 -25.72
CA SER A 668 -19.38 -5.57 -26.22
C SER A 668 -19.23 -6.64 -27.28
N ARG A 669 -18.05 -6.75 -27.91
CA ARG A 669 -17.78 -7.77 -28.95
C ARG A 669 -17.77 -9.17 -28.35
N PRO A 670 -18.30 -10.18 -29.04
CA PRO A 670 -18.34 -11.56 -28.52
C PRO A 670 -16.97 -12.11 -28.10
N GLU A 671 -15.90 -11.74 -28.81
CA GLU A 671 -14.52 -12.14 -28.51
C GLU A 671 -13.98 -11.56 -27.19
N HIS A 672 -14.59 -10.47 -26.66
CA HIS A 672 -14.23 -9.83 -25.40
C HIS A 672 -15.12 -10.28 -24.22
N ALA A 673 -16.12 -11.14 -24.45
CA ALA A 673 -17.01 -11.60 -23.39
C ALA A 673 -16.30 -12.31 -22.23
N PRO A 674 -15.27 -13.19 -22.47
CA PRO A 674 -14.49 -13.78 -21.39
C PRO A 674 -13.74 -12.74 -20.56
N LEU A 675 -13.17 -11.74 -21.22
CA LEU A 675 -12.48 -10.62 -20.56
C LEU A 675 -13.44 -9.82 -19.67
N LEU A 676 -14.60 -9.43 -20.21
CA LEU A 676 -15.62 -8.71 -19.42
C LEU A 676 -16.09 -9.52 -18.22
N GLY A 677 -16.30 -10.83 -18.38
CA GLY A 677 -16.61 -11.74 -17.30
C GLY A 677 -15.54 -11.79 -16.22
N ARG A 678 -14.27 -11.78 -16.62
CA ARG A 678 -13.12 -11.75 -15.69
C ARG A 678 -13.01 -10.41 -14.96
N VAL A 679 -13.17 -9.30 -15.64
CA VAL A 679 -13.20 -7.94 -15.07
C VAL A 679 -14.32 -7.83 -14.03
N ARG A 680 -15.53 -8.26 -14.35
CA ARG A 680 -16.65 -8.24 -13.39
C ARG A 680 -16.36 -9.06 -12.14
N ARG A 681 -15.79 -10.27 -12.29
CA ARG A 681 -15.41 -11.11 -11.14
C ARG A 681 -14.32 -10.44 -10.26
N LEU A 682 -13.36 -9.79 -10.85
CA LEU A 682 -12.30 -9.08 -10.11
C LEU A 682 -12.88 -7.97 -9.22
N PHE A 683 -13.90 -7.27 -9.69
CA PHE A 683 -14.52 -6.15 -8.97
C PHE A 683 -15.75 -6.54 -8.13
N ALA A 684 -16.29 -7.76 -8.26
CA ALA A 684 -17.50 -8.20 -7.53
C ALA A 684 -17.36 -8.18 -5.99
N GLN A 685 -16.16 -8.33 -5.47
CA GLN A 685 -15.90 -8.31 -4.01
C GLN A 685 -16.00 -6.88 -3.40
N HIS A 686 -16.15 -5.84 -4.21
CA HIS A 686 -16.12 -4.43 -3.78
C HIS A 686 -17.49 -3.72 -3.89
N GLY A 687 -18.58 -4.49 -3.89
CA GLY A 687 -19.95 -3.98 -4.04
C GLY A 687 -20.32 -3.75 -5.51
N ASP A 688 -21.62 -3.54 -5.78
CA ASP A 688 -22.20 -3.41 -7.13
C ASP A 688 -21.68 -2.21 -7.95
N MET A 689 -20.36 -2.16 -8.18
CA MET A 689 -19.76 -1.09 -9.01
C MET A 689 -20.06 -1.23 -10.51
N PHE A 690 -20.57 -2.41 -10.93
CA PHE A 690 -20.89 -2.70 -12.34
C PHE A 690 -22.41 -2.91 -12.62
N ASN A 691 -23.29 -2.80 -11.63
CA ASN A 691 -24.75 -2.89 -11.81
C ASN A 691 -25.39 -1.52 -12.00
#